data_0fa90a8b9fd84ae5732b8939557e733b
#
_entry.id   0fa90a8b9fd84ae5732b8939557e733b
#
_cell.length_a   1.000
_cell.length_b   1.000
_cell.length_c   1.000
_cell.angle_alpha   90.00
_cell.angle_beta   90.00
_cell.angle_gamma   90.00
#
_symmetry.space_group_name_H-M   'P 1'
#
loop_
_entity.id
_entity.type
_entity.pdbx_description
1 polymer ?
#
loop_
_entity_poly.entity_id
_entity_poly.type
_entity_poly.pdbx_seq_one_letter_code
_entity_poly.pdbx_strand_id
1 'polypeptide(L)'
;MNKLFFTAAFCIVYFLATAQTKNITGFTDQSAVQQFLLEQKFDANLSAANIGATIKDLSSKPHALGSAGSKAVAENIFTRFKSYGFDLNMQEYKVLFPTPKTRVLEITGSSAYKPLLKEPALKEDATSGQADQLPTYNAWSADGDVTGQLIFVNYGLPADYEILDRMGIDVKGKIVIAKYGRSWRGIKPKVAQEHGAIGCIIYSDPKDDGYYQGDVYPKGAYKNEFGVQRGSIMDMVIYPGDPLTPGIGATENAERISSRNDALNLLKIPVLPVSYHDAQPLLAMLEGSVVPDGWAGGLPITYHIGPGKSTVHLKMEFDWKMVSCYDVIAMIHGAQYPDEWVIRGNHHDAWVNGAGDPISGQAALLEEAKSIGELVKNGWKPRRTLVYCAWDGEEPGLIGSTEWAEDHARELQQKAVLYINSDGNGRGFLGAGGSHALATFMTEVARDVNDPQTNVSVLQRLKANEIINASTVKAKKEAMAKNDIELEALGSGSDFSSFLQHLGIPALNLGFGGEDGGGEYHSIYDSYDDYRRFKDPSFEYGAALSKTAGHAALRMAGADALPFDFRSLYKTINGYAEELMKLTDDMRENTKTENEIIKANNYMLAMDTALHMHAPAPEDEVPYIDFSPLQNALGSLQKATEAAAEKWSKTWAAHGDMDAYNTAFYKAEQQLLLPDGLPRRNWYKHAIYAPGFYTGYGVKTMPGIREAIEQRNWKETGQQILVMSAVLNTLSAYLNNIP
;
A
#
# COMPACT_ATOMS: atom_id res chain seq x y z
N MET A 1 -7.25 -83.23 -36.13
CA MET A 1 -6.33 -82.05 -36.46
C MET A 1 -7.17 -80.90 -36.91
N ASN A 2 -7.62 -80.05 -36.00
CA ASN A 2 -8.36 -78.83 -36.32
C ASN A 2 -7.65 -77.70 -35.66
N LYS A 3 -7.16 -76.73 -36.47
CA LYS A 3 -6.54 -75.47 -36.02
C LYS A 3 -7.67 -74.45 -35.84
N LEU A 4 -7.87 -73.96 -34.61
CA LEU A 4 -8.68 -72.81 -34.30
C LEU A 4 -7.81 -71.51 -34.51
N PHE A 5 -8.25 -70.60 -35.34
CA PHE A 5 -7.76 -69.26 -35.46
C PHE A 5 -8.53 -68.37 -34.46
N PHE A 6 -7.84 -67.78 -33.47
CA PHE A 6 -8.38 -66.68 -32.65
C PHE A 6 -8.06 -65.37 -33.30
N THR A 7 -9.07 -64.64 -33.72
CA THR A 7 -8.98 -63.27 -34.18
C THR A 7 -9.23 -62.38 -32.99
N ALA A 8 -8.19 -61.72 -32.47
CA ALA A 8 -8.31 -60.69 -31.43
C ALA A 8 -8.73 -59.36 -32.07
N ALA A 9 -9.95 -58.95 -31.85
CA ALA A 9 -10.43 -57.62 -32.17
C ALA A 9 -9.93 -56.60 -31.12
N PHE A 10 -9.03 -55.69 -31.53
CA PHE A 10 -8.58 -54.59 -30.72
C PHE A 10 -9.65 -53.48 -30.75
N CYS A 11 -10.48 -53.34 -29.72
CA CYS A 11 -11.35 -52.20 -29.51
C CYS A 11 -10.51 -51.05 -28.96
N ILE A 12 -10.15 -50.07 -29.81
CA ILE A 12 -9.61 -48.76 -29.40
C ILE A 12 -10.79 -47.95 -28.86
N VAL A 13 -10.94 -47.94 -27.54
CA VAL A 13 -11.87 -47.00 -26.86
C VAL A 13 -11.19 -45.64 -26.85
N TYR A 14 -11.62 -44.73 -27.73
CA TYR A 14 -11.33 -43.30 -27.62
C TYR A 14 -12.07 -42.78 -26.40
N PHE A 15 -11.37 -42.56 -25.29
CA PHE A 15 -11.83 -41.69 -24.24
C PHE A 15 -11.75 -40.23 -24.79
N LEU A 16 -12.85 -39.76 -25.32
CA LEU A 16 -13.10 -38.34 -25.43
C LEU A 16 -13.34 -37.86 -23.99
N ALA A 17 -12.24 -37.48 -23.29
CA ALA A 17 -12.34 -36.61 -22.16
C ALA A 17 -12.90 -35.29 -22.72
N THR A 18 -14.19 -35.03 -22.50
CA THR A 18 -14.74 -33.70 -22.60
C THR A 18 -14.05 -32.92 -21.49
N ALA A 19 -12.88 -32.33 -21.79
CA ALA A 19 -12.32 -31.27 -20.98
C ALA A 19 -13.41 -30.17 -20.94
N GLN A 20 -14.02 -30.02 -19.80
CA GLN A 20 -14.90 -28.87 -19.56
C GLN A 20 -14.01 -27.64 -19.82
N THR A 21 -14.26 -26.96 -20.92
CA THR A 21 -13.50 -25.76 -21.28
C THR A 21 -13.70 -24.76 -20.13
N LYS A 22 -12.63 -24.52 -19.37
CA LYS A 22 -12.64 -23.45 -18.37
C LYS A 22 -12.84 -22.15 -19.16
N ASN A 23 -13.89 -21.42 -18.86
CA ASN A 23 -14.13 -20.12 -19.44
C ASN A 23 -13.25 -19.07 -18.75
N ILE A 24 -12.64 -18.19 -19.53
CA ILE A 24 -11.99 -16.97 -19.06
C ILE A 24 -12.81 -15.79 -19.62
N THR A 25 -13.22 -14.88 -18.75
CA THR A 25 -13.96 -13.69 -19.17
C THR A 25 -13.13 -12.86 -20.17
N GLY A 26 -13.76 -12.46 -21.26
CA GLY A 26 -13.11 -11.70 -22.34
C GLY A 26 -12.38 -12.54 -23.39
N PHE A 27 -12.49 -13.87 -23.35
CA PHE A 27 -11.94 -14.79 -24.34
C PHE A 27 -13.02 -15.65 -24.98
N THR A 28 -12.92 -15.87 -26.27
CA THR A 28 -13.71 -16.91 -26.95
C THR A 28 -13.28 -18.30 -26.48
N ASP A 29 -14.08 -19.34 -26.68
CA ASP A 29 -13.69 -20.72 -26.31
C ASP A 29 -12.34 -21.09 -26.92
N GLN A 30 -12.07 -20.70 -28.18
CA GLN A 30 -10.81 -20.98 -28.85
C GLN A 30 -9.64 -20.20 -28.27
N SER A 31 -9.80 -18.89 -28.05
CA SER A 31 -8.74 -18.04 -27.49
C SER A 31 -8.48 -18.37 -26.00
N ALA A 32 -9.48 -18.79 -25.24
CA ALA A 32 -9.32 -19.28 -23.87
C ALA A 32 -8.42 -20.51 -23.78
N VAL A 33 -8.61 -21.50 -24.67
CA VAL A 33 -7.73 -22.68 -24.75
C VAL A 33 -6.29 -22.25 -25.05
N GLN A 34 -6.08 -21.33 -26.00
CA GLN A 34 -4.75 -20.81 -26.33
C GLN A 34 -4.13 -20.04 -25.15
N GLN A 35 -4.94 -19.28 -24.43
CA GLN A 35 -4.50 -18.56 -23.23
C GLN A 35 -4.04 -19.51 -22.12
N PHE A 36 -4.80 -20.58 -21.81
CA PHE A 36 -4.38 -21.57 -20.84
C PHE A 36 -3.09 -22.30 -21.24
N LEU A 37 -2.93 -22.63 -22.51
CA LEU A 37 -1.69 -23.23 -23.01
C LEU A 37 -0.50 -22.26 -22.90
N LEU A 38 -0.75 -20.97 -23.08
CA LEU A 38 0.25 -19.91 -22.91
C LEU A 38 0.65 -19.80 -21.44
N GLU A 39 -0.33 -19.75 -20.53
CA GLU A 39 -0.11 -19.69 -19.07
C GLU A 39 0.67 -20.92 -18.57
N GLN A 40 0.38 -22.13 -19.06
CA GLN A 40 1.14 -23.34 -18.74
C GLN A 40 2.61 -23.23 -19.19
N LYS A 41 2.88 -22.67 -20.37
CA LYS A 41 4.25 -22.45 -20.84
C LYS A 41 4.95 -21.37 -20.03
N PHE A 42 4.23 -20.31 -19.68
CA PHE A 42 4.71 -19.27 -18.80
C PHE A 42 5.12 -19.84 -17.44
N ASP A 43 4.24 -20.59 -16.79
CA ASP A 43 4.48 -21.21 -15.48
C ASP A 43 5.69 -22.16 -15.50
N ALA A 44 5.86 -22.92 -16.59
CA ALA A 44 6.97 -23.85 -16.74
C ALA A 44 8.36 -23.20 -16.81
N ASN A 45 8.42 -21.91 -17.15
CA ASN A 45 9.67 -21.13 -17.20
C ASN A 45 10.05 -20.50 -15.85
N LEU A 46 9.13 -20.47 -14.88
CA LEU A 46 9.37 -19.84 -13.58
C LEU A 46 10.21 -20.72 -12.66
N SER A 47 11.08 -20.11 -11.87
CA SER A 47 11.99 -20.79 -10.97
C SER A 47 12.12 -20.07 -9.62
N ALA A 48 11.62 -20.70 -8.55
CA ALA A 48 11.78 -20.22 -7.18
C ALA A 48 13.28 -20.07 -6.80
N ALA A 49 14.13 -21.00 -7.24
CA ALA A 49 15.58 -20.93 -6.99
C ALA A 49 16.21 -19.69 -7.66
N ASN A 50 15.73 -19.30 -8.84
CA ASN A 50 16.20 -18.11 -9.54
C ASN A 50 15.74 -16.82 -8.85
N ILE A 51 14.51 -16.81 -8.33
CA ILE A 51 13.99 -15.72 -7.48
C ILE A 51 14.88 -15.55 -6.25
N GLY A 52 15.17 -16.63 -5.51
CA GLY A 52 16.06 -16.59 -4.36
C GLY A 52 17.48 -16.07 -4.68
N ALA A 53 18.02 -16.49 -5.84
CA ALA A 53 19.31 -15.98 -6.33
C ALA A 53 19.26 -14.49 -6.67
N THR A 54 18.16 -14.01 -7.24
CA THR A 54 17.93 -12.59 -7.58
C THR A 54 17.78 -11.74 -6.32
N ILE A 55 17.02 -12.19 -5.31
CA ILE A 55 16.91 -11.50 -4.02
C ILE A 55 18.30 -11.36 -3.41
N LYS A 56 19.09 -12.45 -3.35
CA LYS A 56 20.44 -12.43 -2.81
C LYS A 56 21.38 -11.45 -3.53
N ASP A 57 21.26 -11.37 -4.85
CA ASP A 57 22.11 -10.50 -5.68
C ASP A 57 21.77 -9.04 -5.46
N LEU A 58 20.50 -8.65 -5.64
CA LEU A 58 20.05 -7.26 -5.59
C LEU A 58 20.09 -6.68 -4.17
N SER A 59 19.84 -7.47 -3.12
CA SER A 59 19.93 -7.04 -1.72
C SER A 59 21.34 -7.18 -1.11
N SER A 60 22.35 -7.52 -1.92
CA SER A 60 23.72 -7.74 -1.43
C SER A 60 24.40 -6.48 -0.90
N LYS A 61 23.93 -5.29 -1.28
CA LYS A 61 24.44 -3.97 -0.89
C LYS A 61 23.30 -3.03 -0.56
N PRO A 62 23.51 -2.05 0.33
CA PRO A 62 22.55 -0.98 0.55
C PRO A 62 22.34 -0.18 -0.74
N HIS A 63 21.06 0.16 -1.01
CA HIS A 63 20.68 0.80 -2.27
C HIS A 63 19.56 1.86 -2.10
N ALA A 64 19.75 2.73 -1.11
CA ALA A 64 18.85 3.87 -0.93
C ALA A 64 18.95 4.87 -2.09
N LEU A 65 17.84 5.57 -2.36
CA LEU A 65 17.74 6.60 -3.41
C LEU A 65 18.98 7.51 -3.47
N GLY A 66 19.49 7.78 -4.67
CA GLY A 66 20.62 8.65 -4.92
C GLY A 66 21.97 8.08 -4.53
N SER A 67 22.04 6.85 -4.01
CA SER A 67 23.29 6.16 -3.71
C SER A 67 23.89 5.48 -4.95
N ALA A 68 25.17 5.17 -4.89
CA ALA A 68 25.81 4.33 -5.91
C ALA A 68 25.21 2.91 -5.95
N GLY A 69 24.69 2.42 -4.82
CA GLY A 69 23.99 1.15 -4.71
C GLY A 69 22.68 1.14 -5.49
N SER A 70 21.83 2.18 -5.35
CA SER A 70 20.56 2.29 -6.10
C SER A 70 20.84 2.30 -7.61
N LYS A 71 21.78 3.11 -8.07
CA LYS A 71 22.18 3.12 -9.48
C LYS A 71 22.64 1.74 -9.97
N ALA A 72 23.45 1.03 -9.16
CA ALA A 72 23.95 -0.29 -9.53
C ALA A 72 22.81 -1.33 -9.62
N VAL A 73 21.81 -1.26 -8.75
CA VAL A 73 20.62 -2.10 -8.81
C VAL A 73 19.81 -1.78 -10.06
N ALA A 74 19.56 -0.50 -10.37
CA ALA A 74 18.89 -0.09 -11.60
C ALA A 74 19.61 -0.60 -12.87
N GLU A 75 20.95 -0.48 -12.95
CA GLU A 75 21.76 -0.99 -14.05
C GLU A 75 21.74 -2.52 -14.16
N ASN A 76 21.69 -3.24 -13.03
CA ASN A 76 21.52 -4.70 -12.99
C ASN A 76 20.16 -5.10 -13.56
N ILE A 77 19.08 -4.47 -13.08
CA ILE A 77 17.70 -4.69 -13.58
C ILE A 77 17.61 -4.40 -15.08
N PHE A 78 18.14 -3.26 -15.53
CA PHE A 78 18.22 -2.90 -16.94
C PHE A 78 18.91 -3.99 -17.77
N THR A 79 20.03 -4.50 -17.30
CA THR A 79 20.78 -5.56 -17.99
C THR A 79 19.99 -6.87 -18.07
N ARG A 80 19.24 -7.22 -17.03
CA ARG A 80 18.38 -8.40 -17.00
C ARG A 80 17.24 -8.26 -18.03
N PHE A 81 16.49 -7.17 -18.02
CA PHE A 81 15.45 -6.92 -19.03
C PHE A 81 15.99 -6.95 -20.46
N LYS A 82 17.19 -6.37 -20.69
CA LYS A 82 17.86 -6.44 -21.98
C LYS A 82 18.11 -7.88 -22.43
N SER A 83 18.56 -8.73 -21.49
CA SER A 83 18.83 -10.14 -21.79
C SER A 83 17.55 -10.94 -22.09
N TYR A 84 16.41 -10.48 -21.58
CA TYR A 84 15.08 -11.06 -21.83
C TYR A 84 14.48 -10.61 -23.17
N GLY A 85 15.06 -9.57 -23.81
CA GLY A 85 14.64 -9.12 -25.13
C GLY A 85 13.63 -7.98 -25.14
N PHE A 86 13.54 -7.23 -24.05
CA PHE A 86 12.71 -6.02 -23.94
C PHE A 86 13.35 -4.82 -24.63
N ASP A 87 12.53 -3.91 -25.12
CA ASP A 87 12.93 -2.55 -25.49
C ASP A 87 12.99 -1.69 -24.23
N LEU A 88 14.07 -0.91 -24.05
CA LEU A 88 14.44 -0.36 -22.74
C LEU A 88 14.66 1.15 -22.76
N ASN A 89 14.19 1.79 -21.72
CA ASN A 89 14.56 3.14 -21.34
C ASN A 89 14.97 3.16 -19.86
N MET A 90 16.00 3.93 -19.51
CA MET A 90 16.32 4.30 -18.13
C MET A 90 16.04 5.79 -17.99
N GLN A 91 14.93 6.10 -17.31
CA GLN A 91 14.51 7.47 -17.09
C GLN A 91 15.22 8.02 -15.84
N GLU A 92 15.77 9.22 -15.94
CA GLU A 92 16.41 9.90 -14.82
C GLU A 92 15.60 11.14 -14.44
N TYR A 93 15.26 11.24 -13.14
CA TYR A 93 14.68 12.44 -12.53
C TYR A 93 15.66 13.06 -11.56
N LYS A 94 15.57 14.38 -11.36
CA LYS A 94 16.37 15.12 -10.38
C LYS A 94 15.49 15.54 -9.22
N VAL A 95 15.64 14.89 -8.09
CA VAL A 95 14.74 14.99 -6.94
C VAL A 95 15.49 15.42 -5.68
N LEU A 96 14.79 16.10 -4.78
CA LEU A 96 15.35 16.44 -3.48
C LEU A 96 15.38 15.18 -2.60
N PHE A 97 16.49 14.94 -1.91
CA PHE A 97 16.55 13.88 -0.92
C PHE A 97 17.49 14.24 0.26
N PRO A 98 16.97 14.26 1.51
CA PRO A 98 17.76 14.54 2.69
C PRO A 98 18.43 13.29 3.23
N THR A 99 19.75 13.36 3.46
CA THR A 99 20.47 12.34 4.21
C THR A 99 20.98 12.92 5.54
N PRO A 100 21.01 12.13 6.64
CA PRO A 100 21.35 12.68 7.95
C PRO A 100 22.83 13.01 8.06
N LYS A 101 23.15 14.25 8.48
CA LYS A 101 24.49 14.75 8.77
C LYS A 101 24.81 14.70 10.25
N THR A 102 23.89 15.15 11.08
CA THR A 102 24.02 15.15 12.55
C THR A 102 22.76 14.58 13.17
N ARG A 103 22.94 13.67 14.11
CA ARG A 103 21.87 13.11 14.95
C ARG A 103 22.35 13.09 16.39
N VAL A 104 21.72 13.88 17.25
CA VAL A 104 22.01 13.90 18.69
C VAL A 104 20.69 13.68 19.42
N LEU A 105 20.73 12.77 20.37
CA LEU A 105 19.67 12.55 21.34
C LEU A 105 20.33 12.30 22.68
N GLU A 106 19.98 13.13 23.68
CA GLU A 106 20.58 13.03 25.02
C GLU A 106 19.54 13.36 26.09
N ILE A 107 19.48 12.57 27.14
CA ILE A 107 18.80 12.95 28.37
C ILE A 107 19.76 13.80 29.18
N THR A 108 19.30 14.98 29.61
CA THR A 108 20.05 15.93 30.42
C THR A 108 19.42 16.09 31.80
N GLY A 109 20.22 16.43 32.82
CA GLY A 109 19.77 16.56 34.20
C GLY A 109 20.18 15.40 35.07
N SER A 110 19.31 15.01 36.04
CA SER A 110 19.65 14.02 37.08
C SER A 110 19.80 12.59 36.56
N SER A 111 19.23 12.27 35.41
CA SER A 111 19.23 10.93 34.79
C SER A 111 19.94 10.96 33.42
N ALA A 112 21.12 11.59 33.36
CA ALA A 112 21.86 11.75 32.13
C ALA A 112 22.08 10.40 31.42
N TYR A 113 21.68 10.33 30.15
CA TYR A 113 21.82 9.15 29.28
C TYR A 113 22.01 9.58 27.84
N LYS A 114 22.83 8.83 27.12
CA LYS A 114 23.05 9.02 25.69
C LYS A 114 22.67 7.74 24.92
N PRO A 115 21.61 7.76 24.14
CA PRO A 115 21.21 6.66 23.28
C PRO A 115 22.30 6.21 22.31
N LEU A 116 22.30 4.92 21.99
CA LEU A 116 23.28 4.33 21.07
C LEU A 116 23.08 4.82 19.63
N LEU A 117 21.83 5.01 19.20
CA LEU A 117 21.43 5.41 17.85
C LEU A 117 22.07 4.57 16.74
N LYS A 118 22.31 3.30 17.00
CA LYS A 118 22.99 2.38 16.09
C LYS A 118 22.46 0.97 16.27
N GLU A 119 22.27 0.28 15.16
CA GLU A 119 21.98 -1.14 15.11
C GLU A 119 23.31 -1.92 15.04
N PRO A 120 23.57 -2.85 15.96
CA PRO A 120 24.80 -3.66 15.94
C PRO A 120 24.80 -4.67 14.80
N ALA A 121 25.99 -4.93 14.25
CA ALA A 121 26.20 -6.03 13.34
C ALA A 121 25.97 -7.38 14.05
N LEU A 122 25.30 -8.30 13.39
CA LEU A 122 25.03 -9.65 13.87
C LEU A 122 25.90 -10.65 13.11
N LYS A 123 26.49 -11.60 13.84
CA LYS A 123 27.35 -12.64 13.26
C LYS A 123 26.60 -13.56 12.28
N GLU A 124 25.32 -13.75 12.54
CA GLU A 124 24.41 -14.60 11.76
C GLU A 124 23.85 -13.93 10.52
N ASP A 125 24.14 -12.63 10.33
CA ASP A 125 23.65 -11.82 9.21
C ASP A 125 24.83 -11.10 8.54
N ALA A 126 25.19 -11.59 7.37
CA ALA A 126 26.39 -11.16 6.66
C ALA A 126 26.35 -9.68 6.21
N THR A 127 25.15 -9.14 5.98
CA THR A 127 24.95 -7.76 5.50
C THR A 127 24.85 -6.74 6.62
N SER A 128 24.50 -7.14 7.84
CA SER A 128 24.27 -6.24 8.98
C SER A 128 25.53 -5.44 9.41
N GLY A 129 26.73 -5.87 8.99
CA GLY A 129 28.00 -5.19 9.27
C GLY A 129 28.50 -4.24 8.18
N GLN A 130 27.75 -3.99 7.13
CA GLN A 130 28.16 -3.13 6.02
C GLN A 130 28.25 -1.65 6.47
N ALA A 131 29.33 -0.97 6.03
CA ALA A 131 29.63 0.39 6.49
C ALA A 131 28.86 1.49 5.73
N ASP A 132 28.32 1.17 4.58
CA ASP A 132 27.61 2.06 3.66
C ASP A 132 26.09 2.09 3.84
N GLN A 133 25.58 1.41 4.88
CA GLN A 133 24.18 1.49 5.27
C GLN A 133 23.83 2.89 5.80
N LEU A 134 22.65 3.40 5.40
CA LEU A 134 22.14 4.64 5.99
C LEU A 134 21.95 4.47 7.50
N PRO A 135 22.35 5.46 8.30
CA PRO A 135 22.09 5.44 9.73
C PRO A 135 20.59 5.49 10.01
N THR A 136 20.20 5.22 11.25
CA THR A 136 18.79 5.27 11.68
C THR A 136 18.28 6.70 11.66
N TYR A 137 17.24 7.02 10.86
CA TYR A 137 16.63 8.34 10.77
C TYR A 137 15.25 8.26 10.14
N ASN A 138 14.49 9.35 10.26
CA ASN A 138 13.29 9.57 9.45
C ASN A 138 13.61 10.60 8.35
N ALA A 139 13.49 10.21 7.08
CA ALA A 139 13.64 11.14 5.98
C ALA A 139 12.54 12.21 6.04
N TRP A 140 12.88 13.43 5.59
CA TRP A 140 12.04 14.63 5.64
C TRP A 140 11.79 15.19 7.04
N SER A 141 12.51 14.72 8.06
CA SER A 141 12.58 15.44 9.31
C SER A 141 13.17 16.84 9.08
N ALA A 142 12.66 17.83 9.77
CA ALA A 142 13.27 19.16 9.72
C ALA A 142 14.64 19.17 10.39
N ASP A 143 15.52 20.08 9.93
CA ASP A 143 16.68 20.48 10.73
C ASP A 143 16.18 21.15 12.01
N GLY A 144 16.81 20.89 13.15
CA GLY A 144 16.44 21.50 14.42
C GLY A 144 17.41 21.16 15.53
N ASP A 145 17.46 22.02 16.53
CA ASP A 145 18.28 21.87 17.74
C ASP A 145 17.41 22.33 18.92
N VAL A 146 16.76 21.39 19.59
CA VAL A 146 15.71 21.68 20.57
C VAL A 146 15.98 20.94 21.89
N THR A 147 15.63 21.58 22.98
CA THR A 147 15.66 20.97 24.32
C THR A 147 14.33 21.19 25.01
N GLY A 148 13.73 20.12 25.53
CA GLY A 148 12.44 20.20 26.18
C GLY A 148 12.17 19.01 27.11
N GLN A 149 11.14 19.13 27.92
CA GLN A 149 10.59 18.01 28.66
C GLN A 149 9.96 17.01 27.70
N LEU A 150 9.95 15.72 28.08
CA LEU A 150 9.41 14.63 27.27
C LEU A 150 8.02 14.26 27.72
N ILE A 151 7.10 14.05 26.77
CA ILE A 151 5.74 13.53 26.99
C ILE A 151 5.53 12.28 26.14
N PHE A 152 5.01 11.23 26.75
CA PHE A 152 4.59 10.03 26.04
C PHE A 152 3.16 10.20 25.50
N VAL A 153 3.00 10.03 24.20
CA VAL A 153 1.75 10.29 23.48
C VAL A 153 1.15 9.03 22.83
N ASN A 154 1.39 7.85 23.41
CA ASN A 154 0.92 6.56 22.90
C ASN A 154 1.33 6.35 21.42
N TYR A 155 0.37 6.23 20.49
CA TYR A 155 0.64 6.16 19.05
C TYR A 155 0.65 7.53 18.37
N GLY A 156 0.40 8.63 19.09
CA GLY A 156 0.43 10.00 18.57
C GLY A 156 -0.68 10.30 17.58
N LEU A 157 -1.84 9.70 17.75
CA LEU A 157 -3.04 9.93 16.93
C LEU A 157 -3.89 11.06 17.53
N PRO A 158 -4.80 11.71 16.78
CA PRO A 158 -5.69 12.74 17.32
C PRO A 158 -6.40 12.31 18.60
N ALA A 159 -6.95 11.10 18.67
CA ALA A 159 -7.62 10.57 19.86
C ALA A 159 -6.70 10.44 21.09
N ASP A 160 -5.39 10.21 20.88
CA ASP A 160 -4.44 10.19 22.00
C ASP A 160 -4.26 11.58 22.60
N TYR A 161 -4.25 12.63 21.77
CA TYR A 161 -4.16 14.01 22.22
C TYR A 161 -5.44 14.48 22.93
N GLU A 162 -6.61 14.04 22.49
CA GLU A 162 -7.87 14.30 23.21
C GLU A 162 -7.83 13.74 24.66
N ILE A 163 -7.24 12.57 24.84
CA ILE A 163 -7.04 11.98 26.16
C ILE A 163 -6.06 12.83 26.98
N LEU A 164 -4.95 13.30 26.40
CA LEU A 164 -3.99 14.18 27.08
C LEU A 164 -4.64 15.50 27.49
N ASP A 165 -5.46 16.11 26.63
CA ASP A 165 -6.20 17.34 26.92
C ASP A 165 -7.15 17.13 28.12
N ARG A 166 -7.85 15.98 28.18
CA ARG A 166 -8.70 15.62 29.32
C ARG A 166 -7.91 15.40 30.61
N MET A 167 -6.64 15.01 30.51
CA MET A 167 -5.73 14.89 31.64
C MET A 167 -5.07 16.23 32.01
N GLY A 168 -5.36 17.32 31.29
CA GLY A 168 -4.75 18.63 31.48
C GLY A 168 -3.26 18.67 31.09
N ILE A 169 -2.83 17.78 30.16
CA ILE A 169 -1.43 17.64 29.75
C ILE A 169 -1.25 18.29 28.39
N ASP A 170 -0.55 19.43 28.38
CA ASP A 170 -0.20 20.18 27.18
C ASP A 170 1.19 19.76 26.66
N VAL A 171 1.31 19.49 25.38
CA VAL A 171 2.57 19.14 24.69
C VAL A 171 3.26 20.36 24.08
N LYS A 172 2.66 21.53 24.13
CA LYS A 172 3.22 22.75 23.54
C LYS A 172 4.57 23.10 24.15
N GLY A 173 5.56 23.30 23.27
CA GLY A 173 6.94 23.59 23.67
C GLY A 173 7.70 22.39 24.27
N LYS A 174 7.15 21.17 24.17
CA LYS A 174 7.77 19.95 24.63
C LYS A 174 8.16 19.01 23.49
N ILE A 175 8.96 18.01 23.78
CA ILE A 175 9.27 16.91 22.86
C ILE A 175 8.30 15.77 23.17
N VAL A 176 7.78 15.12 22.15
CA VAL A 176 6.92 13.95 22.33
C VAL A 176 7.65 12.66 21.96
N ILE A 177 7.27 11.54 22.60
CA ILE A 177 7.68 10.20 22.22
C ILE A 177 6.43 9.38 21.91
N ALA A 178 6.40 8.76 20.71
CA ALA A 178 5.28 7.98 20.21
C ALA A 178 5.71 6.56 19.79
N LYS A 179 4.79 5.60 19.85
CA LYS A 179 4.98 4.27 19.27
C LYS A 179 4.75 4.28 17.76
N TYR A 180 5.48 3.48 17.01
CA TYR A 180 5.08 3.08 15.66
C TYR A 180 3.75 2.31 15.68
N GLY A 181 3.09 2.23 14.53
CA GLY A 181 1.83 1.49 14.39
C GLY A 181 0.58 2.36 14.43
N ARG A 182 -0.56 1.75 14.12
CA ARG A 182 -1.91 2.33 14.08
C ARG A 182 -2.15 3.42 13.02
N SER A 183 -1.11 3.96 12.40
CA SER A 183 -1.18 4.93 11.30
C SER A 183 0.15 4.98 10.54
N TRP A 184 0.18 5.71 9.42
CA TRP A 184 1.40 6.17 8.79
C TRP A 184 2.31 6.88 9.80
N ARG A 185 3.63 6.61 9.73
CA ARG A 185 4.57 7.19 10.70
C ARG A 185 4.61 8.71 10.70
N GLY A 186 4.40 9.34 9.55
CA GLY A 186 4.36 10.81 9.43
C GLY A 186 3.18 11.48 10.14
N ILE A 187 2.10 10.75 10.45
CA ILE A 187 0.96 11.30 11.21
C ILE A 187 1.38 11.66 12.63
N LYS A 188 2.28 10.90 13.24
CA LYS A 188 2.73 11.14 14.62
C LYS A 188 3.39 12.51 14.81
N PRO A 189 4.42 12.88 14.04
CA PRO A 189 4.99 14.23 14.13
C PRO A 189 4.08 15.31 13.55
N LYS A 190 3.19 15.01 12.58
CA LYS A 190 2.19 15.94 12.07
C LYS A 190 1.26 16.40 13.20
N VAL A 191 0.61 15.46 13.88
CA VAL A 191 -0.31 15.78 14.99
C VAL A 191 0.45 16.44 16.15
N ALA A 192 1.68 15.97 16.47
CA ALA A 192 2.53 16.60 17.46
C ALA A 192 2.80 18.09 17.14
N GLN A 193 3.14 18.39 15.89
CA GLN A 193 3.37 19.76 15.42
C GLN A 193 2.08 20.61 15.49
N GLU A 194 0.94 20.06 15.12
CA GLU A 194 -0.37 20.73 15.21
C GLU A 194 -0.71 21.12 16.66
N HIS A 195 -0.30 20.30 17.65
CA HIS A 195 -0.42 20.60 19.07
C HIS A 195 0.75 21.41 19.65
N GLY A 196 1.67 21.90 18.81
CA GLY A 196 2.75 22.80 19.21
C GLY A 196 3.96 22.13 19.87
N ALA A 197 4.14 20.82 19.72
CA ALA A 197 5.37 20.13 20.11
C ALA A 197 6.56 20.64 19.29
N ILE A 198 7.75 20.67 19.88
CA ILE A 198 8.97 21.18 19.25
C ILE A 198 9.87 20.08 18.67
N GLY A 199 9.54 18.81 18.90
CA GLY A 199 10.24 17.65 18.37
C GLY A 199 9.46 16.36 18.65
N CYS A 200 9.77 15.31 17.89
CA CYS A 200 9.12 14.02 18.01
C CYS A 200 10.15 12.88 17.96
N ILE A 201 10.01 11.93 18.88
CA ILE A 201 10.78 10.68 18.89
C ILE A 201 9.77 9.54 18.61
N ILE A 202 10.15 8.61 17.72
CA ILE A 202 9.29 7.48 17.40
C ILE A 202 10.04 6.17 17.69
N TYR A 203 9.39 5.20 18.33
CA TYR A 203 10.01 3.90 18.60
C TYR A 203 9.06 2.73 18.30
N SER A 204 9.63 1.58 17.93
CA SER A 204 8.89 0.31 17.84
C SER A 204 8.74 -0.26 19.25
N ASP A 205 7.49 -0.45 19.70
CA ASP A 205 7.27 -1.09 21.01
C ASP A 205 7.39 -2.62 20.88
N PRO A 206 8.10 -3.31 21.78
CA PRO A 206 8.28 -4.76 21.69
C PRO A 206 6.99 -5.57 21.82
N LYS A 207 5.88 -4.95 22.23
CA LYS A 207 4.55 -5.56 22.23
C LYS A 207 4.01 -5.71 20.80
N ASP A 208 4.36 -4.80 19.90
CA ASP A 208 3.78 -4.75 18.56
C ASP A 208 4.59 -5.60 17.56
N ASP A 209 5.93 -5.53 17.57
CA ASP A 209 6.79 -6.21 16.60
C ASP A 209 8.07 -6.86 17.21
N GLY A 210 8.20 -6.89 18.54
CA GLY A 210 9.36 -7.44 19.26
C GLY A 210 9.08 -8.74 20.01
N TYR A 211 9.79 -8.92 21.12
CA TYR A 211 9.80 -10.18 21.91
C TYR A 211 8.43 -10.62 22.47
N TYR A 212 7.46 -9.76 22.49
CA TYR A 212 6.09 -10.11 22.91
C TYR A 212 5.39 -11.00 21.87
N GLN A 213 5.79 -10.88 20.60
CA GLN A 213 5.23 -11.65 19.48
C GLN A 213 5.92 -13.01 19.31
N GLY A 214 7.19 -13.12 19.69
CA GLY A 214 7.98 -14.34 19.57
C GLY A 214 9.48 -14.12 19.70
N ASP A 215 10.25 -15.12 19.32
CA ASP A 215 11.72 -15.05 19.32
C ASP A 215 12.20 -13.92 18.38
N VAL A 216 13.12 -13.10 18.89
CA VAL A 216 13.68 -11.97 18.15
C VAL A 216 14.85 -12.38 17.27
N TYR A 217 15.11 -11.58 16.23
CA TYR A 217 16.23 -11.80 15.30
C TYR A 217 17.58 -11.69 16.02
N PRO A 218 18.56 -12.57 15.76
CA PRO A 218 18.58 -13.55 14.68
C PRO A 218 18.01 -14.94 15.03
N LYS A 219 17.50 -15.17 16.24
CA LYS A 219 16.95 -16.47 16.63
C LYS A 219 15.56 -16.73 16.02
N GLY A 220 14.71 -15.70 16.00
CA GLY A 220 13.38 -15.68 15.37
C GLY A 220 13.23 -14.46 14.46
N ALA A 221 12.00 -14.21 14.01
CA ALA A 221 11.69 -13.21 13.00
C ALA A 221 11.39 -11.81 13.57
N TYR A 222 11.19 -11.69 14.89
CA TYR A 222 10.74 -10.42 15.46
C TYR A 222 11.89 -9.46 15.78
N LYS A 223 11.57 -8.17 15.90
CA LYS A 223 12.53 -7.09 16.13
C LYS A 223 13.33 -7.31 17.43
N ASN A 224 14.66 -7.31 17.29
CA ASN A 224 15.54 -7.29 18.45
C ASN A 224 15.61 -5.89 19.10
N GLU A 225 16.20 -5.80 20.27
CA GLU A 225 16.21 -4.57 21.06
C GLU A 225 16.87 -3.36 20.38
N PHE A 226 17.71 -3.57 19.39
CA PHE A 226 18.44 -2.52 18.69
C PHE A 226 17.86 -2.19 17.30
N GLY A 227 16.95 -2.99 16.78
CA GLY A 227 16.33 -2.77 15.48
C GLY A 227 15.54 -1.45 15.44
N VAL A 228 15.75 -0.67 14.39
CA VAL A 228 15.11 0.64 14.20
C VAL A 228 14.41 0.69 12.85
N GLN A 229 13.14 1.03 12.86
CA GLN A 229 12.41 1.32 11.62
C GLN A 229 12.81 2.70 11.11
N ARG A 230 13.55 2.75 10.00
CA ARG A 230 13.74 3.98 9.21
C ARG A 230 12.42 4.36 8.54
N GLY A 231 12.40 5.40 7.77
CA GLY A 231 11.29 5.69 6.88
C GLY A 231 11.00 7.17 6.71
N SER A 232 10.23 7.48 5.69
CA SER A 232 9.72 8.81 5.41
C SER A 232 8.70 9.27 6.45
N ILE A 233 8.75 10.54 6.81
CA ILE A 233 7.69 11.24 7.55
C ILE A 233 7.07 12.38 6.71
N MET A 234 7.32 12.37 5.40
CA MET A 234 6.65 13.28 4.48
C MET A 234 5.14 13.21 4.67
N ASP A 235 4.45 14.33 4.68
CA ASP A 235 2.98 14.34 4.69
C ASP A 235 2.43 13.96 3.31
N MET A 236 2.64 12.68 2.93
CA MET A 236 2.23 12.14 1.63
C MET A 236 0.73 12.23 1.39
N VAL A 237 -0.07 12.45 2.43
CA VAL A 237 -1.52 12.64 2.25
C VAL A 237 -1.86 13.98 1.60
N ILE A 238 -0.92 14.92 1.54
CA ILE A 238 -1.05 16.17 0.79
C ILE A 238 -0.66 15.94 -0.67
N TYR A 239 0.52 15.42 -0.92
CA TYR A 239 1.01 14.88 -2.19
C TYR A 239 2.28 14.02 -1.98
N PRO A 240 2.48 12.92 -2.72
CA PRO A 240 3.74 12.17 -2.81
C PRO A 240 4.68 12.80 -3.85
N GLY A 241 5.78 12.12 -4.15
CA GLY A 241 6.77 12.57 -5.14
C GLY A 241 7.75 13.59 -4.59
N ASP A 242 8.50 14.25 -5.48
CA ASP A 242 9.45 15.28 -5.10
C ASP A 242 8.74 16.48 -4.46
N PRO A 243 9.10 16.89 -3.23
CA PRO A 243 8.48 18.04 -2.57
C PRO A 243 8.53 19.35 -3.36
N LEU A 244 9.46 19.46 -4.31
CA LEU A 244 9.68 20.68 -5.07
C LEU A 244 8.92 20.74 -6.40
N THR A 245 8.34 19.63 -6.86
CA THR A 245 7.66 19.54 -8.18
C THR A 245 6.25 18.96 -8.09
N PRO A 246 5.38 19.39 -7.15
CA PRO A 246 4.05 18.79 -7.00
C PRO A 246 3.21 18.91 -8.28
N GLY A 247 2.80 17.78 -8.84
CA GLY A 247 1.92 17.69 -10.01
C GLY A 247 2.62 17.82 -11.37
N ILE A 248 3.96 17.86 -11.38
CA ILE A 248 4.77 17.87 -12.61
C ILE A 248 6.02 17.00 -12.43
N GLY A 249 6.40 16.22 -13.43
CA GLY A 249 7.58 15.37 -13.34
C GLY A 249 8.88 16.15 -13.11
N ALA A 250 9.71 15.70 -12.17
CA ALA A 250 10.97 16.32 -11.75
C ALA A 250 12.10 16.16 -12.79
N THR A 251 11.83 16.48 -14.04
CA THR A 251 12.83 16.52 -15.12
C THR A 251 13.91 17.54 -14.82
N GLU A 252 15.03 17.51 -15.55
CA GLU A 252 16.15 18.44 -15.34
C GLU A 252 15.70 19.91 -15.42
N ASN A 253 14.77 20.24 -16.31
CA ASN A 253 14.26 21.59 -16.56
C ASN A 253 12.92 21.88 -15.89
N ALA A 254 12.43 21.03 -14.99
CA ALA A 254 11.17 21.23 -14.31
C ALA A 254 11.15 22.54 -13.49
N GLU A 255 10.03 23.23 -13.50
CA GLU A 255 9.81 24.38 -12.62
C GLU A 255 9.63 23.88 -11.18
N ARG A 256 10.47 24.34 -10.26
CA ARG A 256 10.49 23.90 -8.87
C ARG A 256 10.04 24.99 -7.91
N ILE A 257 9.40 24.58 -6.81
CA ILE A 257 9.21 25.44 -5.66
C ILE A 257 10.59 25.97 -5.22
N SER A 258 10.72 27.29 -5.06
CA SER A 258 12.00 27.96 -4.82
C SER A 258 12.63 27.63 -3.46
N SER A 259 11.83 27.22 -2.49
CA SER A 259 12.29 26.87 -1.14
C SER A 259 11.53 25.65 -0.61
N ARG A 260 12.26 24.67 -0.08
CA ARG A 260 11.67 23.54 0.63
C ARG A 260 10.75 23.96 1.80
N ASN A 261 10.93 25.16 2.34
CA ASN A 261 10.07 25.67 3.40
C ASN A 261 8.64 25.99 2.93
N ASP A 262 8.46 26.12 1.63
CA ASP A 262 7.16 26.38 1.00
C ASP A 262 6.47 25.08 0.54
N ALA A 263 7.18 23.93 0.60
CA ALA A 263 6.60 22.62 0.32
C ALA A 263 5.61 22.23 1.42
N LEU A 264 4.37 21.96 1.02
CA LEU A 264 3.26 21.73 1.96
C LEU A 264 3.33 20.37 2.65
N ASN A 265 4.04 19.41 2.04
CA ASN A 265 4.19 18.04 2.54
C ASN A 265 5.40 17.83 3.46
N LEU A 266 6.15 18.90 3.80
CA LEU A 266 7.31 18.84 4.70
C LEU A 266 6.96 19.43 6.08
N LEU A 267 7.18 18.61 7.13
CA LEU A 267 7.01 19.03 8.51
C LEU A 267 8.13 19.97 8.97
N LYS A 268 7.89 20.70 10.06
CA LYS A 268 8.79 21.79 10.53
C LYS A 268 9.49 21.48 11.86
N ILE A 269 9.28 20.31 12.45
CA ILE A 269 9.91 19.89 13.70
C ILE A 269 10.91 18.75 13.46
N PRO A 270 12.01 18.66 14.22
CA PRO A 270 12.94 17.55 14.16
C PRO A 270 12.29 16.24 14.65
N VAL A 271 12.56 15.14 13.94
CA VAL A 271 12.01 13.82 14.23
C VAL A 271 13.13 12.78 14.16
N LEU A 272 13.16 11.87 15.12
CA LEU A 272 14.17 10.80 15.18
C LEU A 272 13.54 9.46 15.59
N PRO A 273 13.76 8.38 14.83
CA PRO A 273 13.38 7.03 15.24
C PRO A 273 14.47 6.45 16.15
N VAL A 274 14.04 5.70 17.15
CA VAL A 274 14.95 5.00 18.07
C VAL A 274 14.51 3.54 18.27
N SER A 275 15.46 2.71 18.65
CA SER A 275 15.21 1.33 19.10
C SER A 275 14.44 1.31 20.42
N TYR A 276 13.83 0.17 20.77
CA TYR A 276 13.21 0.06 22.10
C TYR A 276 14.26 -0.06 23.21
N HIS A 277 15.51 -0.46 22.91
CA HIS A 277 16.63 -0.34 23.83
C HIS A 277 16.87 1.13 24.21
N ASP A 278 16.94 2.01 23.22
CA ASP A 278 17.19 3.45 23.46
C ASP A 278 15.95 4.18 23.98
N ALA A 279 14.73 3.71 23.65
CA ALA A 279 13.48 4.28 24.15
C ALA A 279 13.23 3.95 25.64
N GLN A 280 13.67 2.81 26.15
CA GLN A 280 13.41 2.37 27.53
C GLN A 280 13.90 3.38 28.57
N PRO A 281 15.15 3.90 28.54
CA PRO A 281 15.60 4.93 29.47
C PRO A 281 14.83 6.26 29.32
N LEU A 282 14.43 6.63 28.09
CA LEU A 282 13.61 7.82 27.83
C LEU A 282 12.23 7.71 28.50
N LEU A 283 11.58 6.56 28.39
CA LEU A 283 10.28 6.31 28.99
C LEU A 283 10.36 6.10 30.53
N ALA A 284 11.44 5.46 31.00
CA ALA A 284 11.65 5.21 32.42
C ALA A 284 11.92 6.49 33.24
N MET A 285 12.38 7.58 32.61
CA MET A 285 12.57 8.88 33.31
C MET A 285 11.30 9.70 33.46
N LEU A 286 10.20 9.28 32.80
CA LEU A 286 8.93 9.99 32.90
C LEU A 286 8.31 9.81 34.30
N GLU A 287 7.70 10.87 34.76
CA GLU A 287 7.00 10.93 36.07
C GLU A 287 5.52 11.30 35.82
N GLY A 288 4.82 11.66 36.91
CA GLY A 288 3.42 12.07 36.83
C GLY A 288 2.45 10.90 36.75
N SER A 289 1.33 11.08 36.10
CA SER A 289 0.28 10.07 35.99
C SER A 289 0.75 8.82 35.26
N VAL A 290 0.36 7.65 35.76
CA VAL A 290 0.46 6.40 34.98
C VAL A 290 -0.42 6.52 33.74
N VAL A 291 0.00 5.89 32.67
CA VAL A 291 -0.74 5.91 31.40
C VAL A 291 -2.14 5.28 31.55
N PRO A 292 -3.11 5.73 30.76
CA PRO A 292 -4.43 5.09 30.65
C PRO A 292 -4.36 3.63 30.21
N ASP A 293 -5.43 2.89 30.46
CA ASP A 293 -5.57 1.52 29.99
C ASP A 293 -5.33 1.41 28.46
N GLY A 294 -4.57 0.40 28.07
CA GLY A 294 -4.23 0.14 26.68
C GLY A 294 -3.06 0.95 26.13
N TRP A 295 -2.52 1.95 26.87
CA TRP A 295 -1.35 2.72 26.42
C TRP A 295 -0.02 2.05 26.76
N ALA A 296 0.02 1.25 27.83
CA ALA A 296 1.23 0.52 28.21
C ALA A 296 1.69 -0.42 27.10
N GLY A 297 2.97 -0.35 26.78
CA GLY A 297 3.64 -1.24 25.84
C GLY A 297 4.20 -2.50 26.49
N GLY A 298 5.22 -3.08 25.88
CA GLY A 298 5.87 -4.32 26.30
C GLY A 298 7.18 -4.14 27.07
N LEU A 299 7.66 -2.92 27.31
CA LEU A 299 8.89 -2.70 28.08
C LEU A 299 8.70 -3.00 29.57
N PRO A 300 9.72 -3.52 30.28
CA PRO A 300 9.64 -3.88 31.69
C PRO A 300 9.75 -2.65 32.59
N ILE A 301 8.88 -1.66 32.41
CA ILE A 301 8.81 -0.40 33.15
C ILE A 301 7.36 -0.08 33.55
N THR A 302 7.18 0.81 34.52
CA THR A 302 5.90 1.49 34.66
C THR A 302 5.84 2.64 33.67
N TYR A 303 4.82 2.65 32.82
CA TYR A 303 4.64 3.72 31.86
C TYR A 303 3.96 4.92 32.50
N HIS A 304 4.64 6.07 32.45
CA HIS A 304 4.12 7.37 32.85
C HIS A 304 3.97 8.28 31.65
N ILE A 305 3.05 9.22 31.72
CA ILE A 305 2.87 10.19 30.63
C ILE A 305 3.98 11.23 30.62
N GLY A 306 4.47 11.63 31.82
CA GLY A 306 5.39 12.74 31.96
C GLY A 306 4.68 14.06 32.33
N PRO A 307 5.41 15.20 32.29
CA PRO A 307 6.85 15.23 32.15
C PRO A 307 7.60 14.74 33.39
N GLY A 308 8.86 14.31 33.20
CA GLY A 308 9.79 14.08 34.31
C GLY A 308 10.62 15.36 34.62
N LYS A 309 11.57 15.22 35.56
CA LYS A 309 12.49 16.31 35.97
C LYS A 309 13.60 16.53 34.94
N SER A 310 13.96 15.51 34.19
CA SER A 310 14.97 15.58 33.17
C SER A 310 14.41 16.16 31.88
N THR A 311 15.28 16.71 31.03
CA THR A 311 14.95 17.18 29.69
C THR A 311 15.65 16.35 28.64
N VAL A 312 15.15 16.39 27.42
CA VAL A 312 15.73 15.76 26.25
C VAL A 312 16.27 16.84 25.32
N HIS A 313 17.51 16.67 24.87
CA HIS A 313 18.13 17.42 23.79
C HIS A 313 18.05 16.60 22.53
N LEU A 314 17.40 17.12 21.51
CA LEU A 314 17.25 16.53 20.17
C LEU A 314 17.80 17.49 19.12
N LYS A 315 18.85 17.05 18.40
CA LYS A 315 19.43 17.81 17.30
C LYS A 315 19.48 16.97 16.04
N MET A 316 18.91 17.49 14.96
CA MET A 316 18.91 16.92 13.63
C MET A 316 19.45 17.93 12.63
N GLU A 317 20.41 17.53 11.80
CA GLU A 317 20.90 18.29 10.64
C GLU A 317 21.00 17.34 9.44
N PHE A 318 20.53 17.81 8.30
CA PHE A 318 20.50 17.03 7.06
C PHE A 318 21.34 17.67 5.98
N ASP A 319 21.86 16.84 5.11
CA ASP A 319 22.43 17.23 3.84
C ASP A 319 21.33 17.17 2.77
N TRP A 320 20.76 18.31 2.46
CA TRP A 320 19.68 18.47 1.51
C TRP A 320 20.26 18.59 0.10
N LYS A 321 20.15 17.53 -0.69
CA LYS A 321 20.71 17.49 -2.05
C LYS A 321 19.70 17.10 -3.08
N MET A 322 19.91 17.64 -4.29
CA MET A 322 19.30 17.08 -5.49
C MET A 322 20.09 15.81 -5.85
N VAL A 323 19.37 14.70 -6.01
CA VAL A 323 19.95 13.40 -6.38
C VAL A 323 19.29 12.87 -7.65
N SER A 324 19.91 11.89 -8.27
CA SER A 324 19.31 11.17 -9.40
C SER A 324 18.44 10.03 -8.90
N CYS A 325 17.24 9.94 -9.45
CA CYS A 325 16.29 8.86 -9.31
C CYS A 325 16.24 8.14 -10.67
N TYR A 326 16.46 6.82 -10.70
CA TYR A 326 16.60 6.04 -11.93
C TYR A 326 15.49 5.01 -12.07
N ASP A 327 14.48 5.31 -12.88
CA ASP A 327 13.42 4.36 -13.21
C ASP A 327 13.79 3.53 -14.44
N VAL A 328 13.60 2.21 -14.36
CA VAL A 328 13.85 1.31 -15.50
C VAL A 328 12.52 0.94 -16.13
N ILE A 329 12.33 1.32 -17.38
CA ILE A 329 11.13 1.05 -18.17
C ILE A 329 11.48 0.06 -19.28
N ALA A 330 10.76 -1.07 -19.32
CA ALA A 330 11.01 -2.17 -20.26
C ALA A 330 9.72 -2.55 -20.98
N MET A 331 9.74 -2.61 -22.31
CA MET A 331 8.54 -2.78 -23.13
C MET A 331 8.62 -3.99 -24.07
N ILE A 332 7.50 -4.68 -24.25
CA ILE A 332 7.22 -5.57 -25.36
C ILE A 332 6.00 -5.03 -26.09
N HIS A 333 6.20 -4.56 -27.31
CA HIS A 333 5.16 -3.91 -28.08
C HIS A 333 4.04 -4.86 -28.50
N GLY A 334 2.81 -4.42 -28.36
CA GLY A 334 1.62 -5.13 -28.80
C GLY A 334 1.54 -5.24 -30.32
N ALA A 335 1.18 -6.42 -30.82
CA ALA A 335 1.08 -6.67 -32.25
C ALA A 335 -0.23 -6.12 -32.87
N GLN A 336 -1.28 -5.95 -32.06
CA GLN A 336 -2.60 -5.50 -32.52
C GLN A 336 -2.96 -4.14 -31.95
N TYR A 337 -2.71 -3.92 -30.68
CA TYR A 337 -3.03 -2.69 -29.95
C TYR A 337 -1.76 -2.13 -29.27
N PRO A 338 -0.81 -1.57 -30.04
CA PRO A 338 0.47 -1.08 -29.52
C PRO A 338 0.31 0.10 -28.55
N ASP A 339 -0.80 0.84 -28.66
CA ASP A 339 -1.14 2.00 -27.80
C ASP A 339 -2.05 1.64 -26.62
N GLU A 340 -2.31 0.36 -26.36
CA GLU A 340 -2.97 -0.12 -25.15
C GLU A 340 -1.93 -0.81 -24.26
N TRP A 341 -1.65 -0.20 -23.07
CA TRP A 341 -0.55 -0.59 -22.21
C TRP A 341 -1.03 -1.32 -20.96
N VAL A 342 -0.55 -2.53 -20.74
CA VAL A 342 -0.65 -3.24 -19.46
C VAL A 342 0.66 -3.02 -18.74
N ILE A 343 0.62 -2.26 -17.65
CA ILE A 343 1.80 -1.81 -16.92
C ILE A 343 1.96 -2.66 -15.67
N ARG A 344 3.17 -3.13 -15.41
CA ARG A 344 3.57 -3.93 -14.26
C ARG A 344 4.71 -3.24 -13.53
N GLY A 345 4.54 -2.88 -12.27
CA GLY A 345 5.54 -2.14 -11.51
C GLY A 345 5.88 -2.75 -10.15
N ASN A 346 7.10 -2.49 -9.70
CA ASN A 346 7.62 -2.71 -8.36
C ASN A 346 8.79 -1.75 -8.15
N HIS A 347 8.99 -1.27 -6.92
CA HIS A 347 10.18 -0.46 -6.67
C HIS A 347 11.44 -1.29 -6.45
N HIS A 348 12.60 -0.63 -6.49
CA HIS A 348 13.89 -1.28 -6.34
C HIS A 348 14.86 -0.56 -5.39
N ASP A 349 14.51 0.64 -4.90
CA ASP A 349 15.25 1.28 -3.83
C ASP A 349 14.85 0.69 -2.47
N ALA A 350 15.72 0.83 -1.48
CA ALA A 350 15.45 0.38 -0.12
C ALA A 350 16.14 1.29 0.89
N TRP A 351 15.66 1.34 2.13
CA TRP A 351 16.35 2.11 3.19
C TRP A 351 17.74 1.58 3.46
N VAL A 352 17.94 0.28 3.31
CA VAL A 352 19.21 -0.41 3.52
C VAL A 352 19.39 -1.52 2.47
N ASN A 353 19.38 -2.80 2.85
CA ASN A 353 19.55 -3.93 1.94
C ASN A 353 18.23 -4.43 1.32
N GLY A 354 17.10 -4.24 1.98
CA GLY A 354 15.77 -4.41 1.43
C GLY A 354 15.46 -5.77 0.80
N ALA A 355 15.87 -6.87 1.42
CA ALA A 355 15.61 -8.20 0.85
C ALA A 355 14.12 -8.57 0.86
N GLY A 356 13.42 -8.19 1.92
CA GLY A 356 11.96 -8.29 2.02
C GLY A 356 11.29 -7.17 1.26
N ASP A 357 11.66 -5.94 1.60
CA ASP A 357 11.10 -4.70 1.09
C ASP A 357 12.17 -3.88 0.34
N PRO A 358 12.11 -3.82 -1.02
CA PRO A 358 11.11 -4.41 -1.93
C PRO A 358 11.63 -5.57 -2.79
N ILE A 359 12.88 -6.01 -2.58
CA ILE A 359 13.55 -6.88 -3.56
C ILE A 359 12.84 -8.22 -3.73
N SER A 360 12.08 -8.69 -2.75
CA SER A 360 11.29 -9.92 -2.88
C SER A 360 10.25 -9.84 -3.99
N GLY A 361 9.51 -8.74 -4.08
CA GLY A 361 8.54 -8.50 -5.16
C GLY A 361 9.24 -8.15 -6.48
N GLN A 362 10.32 -7.35 -6.45
CA GLN A 362 11.09 -7.02 -7.64
C GLN A 362 11.72 -8.27 -8.28
N ALA A 363 12.17 -9.25 -7.47
CA ALA A 363 12.69 -10.51 -7.98
C ALA A 363 11.61 -11.38 -8.62
N ALA A 364 10.40 -11.36 -8.05
CA ALA A 364 9.24 -12.03 -8.65
C ALA A 364 8.85 -11.40 -9.99
N LEU A 365 8.85 -10.05 -10.08
CA LEU A 365 8.60 -9.31 -11.32
C LEU A 365 9.66 -9.63 -12.40
N LEU A 366 10.93 -9.72 -12.03
CA LEU A 366 12.01 -10.05 -12.97
C LEU A 366 11.90 -11.51 -13.48
N GLU A 367 11.49 -12.45 -12.65
CA GLU A 367 11.27 -13.84 -13.08
C GLU A 367 10.03 -13.95 -13.99
N GLU A 368 8.96 -13.20 -13.67
CA GLU A 368 7.79 -13.02 -14.54
C GLU A 368 8.22 -12.49 -15.91
N ALA A 369 8.96 -11.38 -15.97
CA ALA A 369 9.44 -10.76 -17.20
C ALA A 369 10.37 -11.69 -18.01
N LYS A 370 11.22 -12.46 -17.34
CA LYS A 370 12.06 -13.48 -18.00
C LYS A 370 11.20 -14.52 -18.69
N SER A 371 10.17 -15.04 -18.02
CA SER A 371 9.26 -16.02 -18.64
C SER A 371 8.52 -15.41 -19.84
N ILE A 372 8.05 -14.17 -19.75
CA ILE A 372 7.45 -13.44 -20.87
C ILE A 372 8.46 -13.33 -22.04
N GLY A 373 9.70 -12.95 -21.76
CA GLY A 373 10.77 -12.89 -22.78
C GLY A 373 11.00 -14.24 -23.49
N GLU A 374 10.95 -15.35 -22.75
CA GLU A 374 11.06 -16.69 -23.36
C GLU A 374 9.84 -17.02 -24.24
N LEU A 375 8.62 -16.62 -23.85
CA LEU A 375 7.44 -16.80 -24.69
C LEU A 375 7.61 -16.01 -26.02
N VAL A 376 8.11 -14.77 -25.96
CA VAL A 376 8.34 -13.93 -27.15
C VAL A 376 9.43 -14.52 -28.06
N LYS A 377 10.54 -14.99 -27.49
CA LYS A 377 11.60 -15.69 -28.26
C LYS A 377 11.07 -16.94 -28.97
N ASN A 378 10.08 -17.62 -28.37
CA ASN A 378 9.40 -18.78 -28.95
C ASN A 378 8.25 -18.41 -29.90
N GLY A 379 8.13 -17.15 -30.32
CA GLY A 379 7.22 -16.67 -31.35
C GLY A 379 5.88 -16.15 -30.86
N TRP A 380 5.62 -16.11 -29.56
CA TRP A 380 4.43 -15.45 -29.01
C TRP A 380 4.56 -13.92 -29.15
N LYS A 381 3.45 -13.27 -29.45
CA LYS A 381 3.36 -11.80 -29.51
C LYS A 381 2.13 -11.38 -28.71
N PRO A 382 2.26 -10.47 -27.75
CA PRO A 382 1.11 -9.92 -27.03
C PRO A 382 0.24 -9.12 -28.01
N ARG A 383 -1.06 -9.06 -27.74
CA ARG A 383 -1.94 -8.17 -28.53
C ARG A 383 -1.77 -6.73 -28.09
N ARG A 384 -1.66 -6.48 -26.78
CA ARG A 384 -1.41 -5.18 -26.16
C ARG A 384 0.04 -5.08 -25.70
N THR A 385 0.53 -3.87 -25.59
CA THR A 385 1.90 -3.63 -25.10
C THR A 385 1.98 -3.98 -23.61
N LEU A 386 3.02 -4.74 -23.27
CA LEU A 386 3.40 -4.99 -21.87
C LEU A 386 4.51 -4.01 -21.49
N VAL A 387 4.34 -3.30 -20.38
CA VAL A 387 5.31 -2.33 -19.84
C VAL A 387 5.71 -2.77 -18.45
N TYR A 388 6.97 -3.11 -18.24
CA TYR A 388 7.53 -3.45 -16.94
C TYR A 388 8.33 -2.28 -16.41
N CYS A 389 8.04 -1.89 -15.17
CA CYS A 389 8.66 -0.75 -14.51
C CYS A 389 9.35 -1.18 -13.21
N ALA A 390 10.59 -0.72 -13.02
CA ALA A 390 11.27 -0.81 -11.74
C ALA A 390 11.52 0.62 -11.25
N TRP A 391 10.83 0.99 -10.17
CA TRP A 391 10.82 2.36 -9.65
C TRP A 391 11.92 2.59 -8.63
N ASP A 392 12.58 3.75 -8.69
CA ASP A 392 13.52 4.23 -7.68
C ASP A 392 12.82 5.24 -6.76
N GLY A 393 13.24 5.32 -5.51
CA GLY A 393 12.76 6.36 -4.59
C GLY A 393 11.31 6.20 -4.12
N GLU A 394 10.78 5.00 -4.07
CA GLU A 394 9.48 4.72 -3.44
C GLU A 394 9.52 5.06 -1.95
N GLU A 395 10.53 4.53 -1.26
CA GLU A 395 10.72 4.59 0.18
C GLU A 395 10.70 6.01 0.78
N PRO A 396 11.32 7.02 0.16
CA PRO A 396 11.20 8.38 0.66
C PRO A 396 9.87 9.07 0.36
N GLY A 397 9.02 8.53 -0.53
CA GLY A 397 7.74 9.16 -0.80
C GLY A 397 7.15 8.89 -2.17
N LEU A 398 7.24 7.67 -2.70
CA LEU A 398 6.71 7.24 -4.01
C LEU A 398 7.28 8.10 -5.16
N ILE A 399 8.58 8.44 -5.10
CA ILE A 399 9.15 9.50 -5.96
C ILE A 399 9.15 9.06 -7.41
N GLY A 400 9.90 8.01 -7.79
CA GLY A 400 10.08 7.63 -9.19
C GLY A 400 8.78 7.40 -9.93
N SER A 401 7.89 6.59 -9.36
CA SER A 401 6.58 6.32 -9.96
C SER A 401 5.69 7.56 -10.09
N THR A 402 5.77 8.49 -9.13
CA THR A 402 5.00 9.75 -9.18
C THR A 402 5.55 10.67 -10.25
N GLU A 403 6.86 10.89 -10.28
CA GLU A 403 7.49 11.75 -11.26
C GLU A 403 7.29 11.23 -12.68
N TRP A 404 7.39 9.90 -12.88
CA TRP A 404 7.11 9.30 -14.18
C TRP A 404 5.64 9.42 -14.58
N ALA A 405 4.72 9.20 -13.65
CA ALA A 405 3.29 9.33 -13.92
C ALA A 405 2.88 10.77 -14.25
N GLU A 406 3.46 11.76 -13.56
CA GLU A 406 3.20 13.18 -13.81
C GLU A 406 3.82 13.65 -15.14
N ASP A 407 5.06 13.22 -15.46
CA ASP A 407 5.73 13.55 -16.72
C ASP A 407 4.99 12.95 -17.93
N HIS A 408 4.43 11.74 -17.80
CA HIS A 408 3.71 11.03 -18.86
C HIS A 408 2.18 11.05 -18.70
N ALA A 409 1.62 11.93 -17.86
CA ALA A 409 0.22 11.90 -17.46
C ALA A 409 -0.76 11.79 -18.64
N ARG A 410 -0.56 12.63 -19.68
CA ARG A 410 -1.43 12.62 -20.85
C ARG A 410 -1.34 11.33 -21.66
N GLU A 411 -0.14 10.77 -21.80
CA GLU A 411 0.09 9.54 -22.54
C GLU A 411 -0.52 8.35 -21.78
N LEU A 412 -0.31 8.28 -20.47
CA LEU A 412 -0.85 7.25 -19.60
C LEU A 412 -2.38 7.24 -19.58
N GLN A 413 -3.01 8.41 -19.46
CA GLN A 413 -4.48 8.50 -19.53
C GLN A 413 -5.05 8.08 -20.89
N GLN A 414 -4.27 8.15 -21.95
CA GLN A 414 -4.69 7.70 -23.28
C GLN A 414 -4.46 6.20 -23.49
N LYS A 415 -3.35 5.65 -23.00
CA LYS A 415 -2.84 4.33 -23.36
C LYS A 415 -2.91 3.28 -22.24
N ALA A 416 -2.84 3.67 -20.96
CA ALA A 416 -2.78 2.71 -19.86
C ALA A 416 -4.13 2.04 -19.65
N VAL A 417 -4.16 0.73 -19.82
CA VAL A 417 -5.34 -0.13 -19.61
C VAL A 417 -5.44 -0.58 -18.16
N LEU A 418 -4.29 -0.90 -17.56
CA LEU A 418 -4.17 -1.41 -16.20
C LEU A 418 -2.76 -1.19 -15.68
N TYR A 419 -2.63 -0.79 -14.43
CA TYR A 419 -1.39 -0.85 -13.67
C TYR A 419 -1.47 -1.98 -12.62
N ILE A 420 -0.51 -2.90 -12.63
CA ILE A 420 -0.40 -3.98 -11.66
C ILE A 420 0.83 -3.72 -10.80
N ASN A 421 0.61 -3.43 -9.53
CA ASN A 421 1.65 -3.19 -8.54
C ASN A 421 2.00 -4.46 -7.77
N SER A 422 3.24 -4.57 -7.36
CA SER A 422 3.68 -5.35 -6.21
C SER A 422 4.77 -4.56 -5.48
N ASP A 423 5.09 -5.04 -4.29
CA ASP A 423 6.04 -4.45 -3.37
C ASP A 423 6.79 -5.60 -2.66
N GLY A 424 6.94 -5.58 -1.34
CA GLY A 424 7.41 -6.73 -0.59
C GLY A 424 6.47 -7.95 -0.73
N ASN A 425 7.05 -9.15 -0.63
CA ASN A 425 6.32 -10.42 -0.74
C ASN A 425 6.86 -11.43 0.25
N GLY A 426 5.99 -12.25 0.83
CA GLY A 426 6.34 -13.31 1.76
C GLY A 426 5.41 -14.50 1.63
N ARG A 427 5.42 -15.42 2.59
CA ARG A 427 4.53 -16.59 2.55
C ARG A 427 3.19 -16.29 3.21
N GLY A 428 2.13 -16.93 2.69
CA GLY A 428 0.80 -16.84 3.28
C GLY A 428 -0.30 -16.74 2.25
N PHE A 429 -1.17 -15.77 2.45
CA PHE A 429 -2.38 -15.58 1.67
C PHE A 429 -2.20 -14.50 0.63
N LEU A 430 -2.94 -14.59 -0.46
CA LEU A 430 -2.99 -13.51 -1.45
C LEU A 430 -3.63 -12.27 -0.82
N GLY A 431 -2.92 -11.14 -0.85
CA GLY A 431 -3.45 -9.80 -0.71
C GLY A 431 -3.75 -9.23 -2.09
N ALA A 432 -4.95 -8.74 -2.29
CA ALA A 432 -5.36 -8.12 -3.55
C ALA A 432 -6.23 -6.89 -3.28
N GLY A 433 -5.79 -5.74 -3.75
CA GLY A 433 -6.53 -4.49 -3.68
C GLY A 433 -6.56 -3.79 -5.02
N GLY A 434 -7.46 -2.82 -5.20
CA GLY A 434 -7.49 -2.02 -6.41
C GLY A 434 -8.87 -1.66 -6.94
N SER A 435 -8.94 -1.40 -8.24
CA SER A 435 -10.16 -1.02 -8.95
C SER A 435 -11.20 -2.12 -8.92
N HIS A 436 -12.33 -1.88 -8.27
CA HIS A 436 -13.35 -2.89 -7.99
C HIS A 436 -14.07 -3.44 -9.23
N ALA A 437 -13.96 -2.77 -10.38
CA ALA A 437 -14.40 -3.32 -11.66
C ALA A 437 -13.59 -4.55 -12.11
N LEU A 438 -12.46 -4.84 -11.45
CA LEU A 438 -11.57 -5.99 -11.71
C LEU A 438 -11.78 -7.16 -10.74
N ALA A 439 -12.75 -7.11 -9.82
CA ALA A 439 -12.94 -8.14 -8.79
C ALA A 439 -13.20 -9.54 -9.39
N THR A 440 -14.10 -9.64 -10.37
CA THR A 440 -14.38 -10.90 -11.08
C THR A 440 -13.15 -11.42 -11.84
N PHE A 441 -12.42 -10.51 -12.51
CA PHE A 441 -11.17 -10.84 -13.20
C PHE A 441 -10.12 -11.44 -12.26
N MET A 442 -9.86 -10.80 -11.11
CA MET A 442 -8.91 -11.31 -10.13
C MET A 442 -9.37 -12.60 -9.46
N THR A 443 -10.68 -12.80 -9.28
CA THR A 443 -11.24 -14.07 -8.82
C THR A 443 -10.90 -15.21 -9.77
N GLU A 444 -11.01 -14.99 -11.08
CA GLU A 444 -10.66 -15.99 -12.09
C GLU A 444 -9.15 -16.28 -12.10
N VAL A 445 -8.31 -15.25 -11.98
CA VAL A 445 -6.85 -15.42 -11.87
C VAL A 445 -6.49 -16.24 -10.63
N ALA A 446 -6.99 -15.85 -9.46
CA ALA A 446 -6.68 -16.53 -8.19
C ALA A 446 -7.23 -17.96 -8.11
N ARG A 447 -8.32 -18.28 -8.84
CA ARG A 447 -8.86 -19.63 -8.98
C ARG A 447 -7.91 -20.55 -9.75
N ASP A 448 -7.17 -20.00 -10.71
CA ASP A 448 -6.38 -20.79 -11.67
C ASP A 448 -4.89 -20.90 -11.27
N VAL A 449 -4.46 -20.23 -10.21
CA VAL A 449 -3.12 -20.36 -9.61
C VAL A 449 -3.20 -21.21 -8.34
N ASN A 450 -2.28 -22.18 -8.21
CA ASN A 450 -2.20 -23.03 -7.02
C ASN A 450 -1.32 -22.40 -5.94
N ASP A 451 -1.78 -22.49 -4.70
CA ASP A 451 -1.00 -22.15 -3.51
C ASP A 451 0.11 -23.18 -3.27
N PRO A 452 1.37 -22.75 -3.04
CA PRO A 452 2.51 -23.68 -2.96
C PRO A 452 2.50 -24.59 -1.71
N GLN A 453 1.87 -24.18 -0.60
CA GLN A 453 1.85 -25.00 0.62
C GLN A 453 0.71 -26.02 0.61
N THR A 454 -0.46 -25.65 0.10
CA THR A 454 -1.68 -26.45 0.23
C THR A 454 -2.08 -27.13 -1.05
N ASN A 455 -1.53 -26.70 -2.19
CA ASN A 455 -1.84 -27.18 -3.54
C ASN A 455 -3.33 -27.07 -3.93
N VAL A 456 -4.13 -26.29 -3.17
CA VAL A 456 -5.44 -25.81 -3.61
C VAL A 456 -5.27 -24.48 -4.33
N SER A 457 -6.33 -23.93 -4.96
CA SER A 457 -6.20 -22.61 -5.58
C SER A 457 -5.96 -21.50 -4.52
N VAL A 458 -5.21 -20.45 -4.91
CA VAL A 458 -4.99 -19.27 -4.06
C VAL A 458 -6.32 -18.69 -3.57
N LEU A 459 -7.34 -18.64 -4.45
CA LEU A 459 -8.69 -18.23 -4.10
C LEU A 459 -9.28 -19.08 -2.98
N GLN A 460 -9.15 -20.39 -3.10
CA GLN A 460 -9.73 -21.31 -2.12
C GLN A 460 -9.06 -21.17 -0.75
N ARG A 461 -7.75 -20.97 -0.74
CA ARG A 461 -6.98 -20.74 0.49
C ARG A 461 -7.33 -19.41 1.14
N LEU A 462 -7.40 -18.32 0.34
CA LEU A 462 -7.81 -16.99 0.82
C LEU A 462 -9.19 -17.03 1.48
N LYS A 463 -10.19 -17.63 0.80
CA LYS A 463 -11.55 -17.77 1.36
C LYS A 463 -11.59 -18.57 2.65
N ALA A 464 -10.79 -19.62 2.77
CA ALA A 464 -10.71 -20.40 4.00
C ALA A 464 -10.20 -19.53 5.16
N ASN A 465 -9.19 -18.69 4.90
CA ASN A 465 -8.65 -17.74 5.89
C ASN A 465 -9.69 -16.69 6.30
N GLU A 466 -10.40 -16.09 5.36
CA GLU A 466 -11.45 -15.11 5.62
C GLU A 466 -12.58 -15.69 6.48
N ILE A 467 -13.04 -16.91 6.17
CA ILE A 467 -14.11 -17.58 6.91
C ILE A 467 -13.68 -17.88 8.37
N ILE A 468 -12.46 -18.37 8.56
CA ILE A 468 -11.97 -18.74 9.90
C ILE A 468 -11.76 -17.50 10.76
N ASN A 469 -11.22 -16.43 10.19
CA ASN A 469 -10.87 -15.20 10.91
C ASN A 469 -12.05 -14.21 11.06
N ALA A 470 -13.18 -14.44 10.41
CA ALA A 470 -14.36 -13.59 10.59
C ALA A 470 -14.84 -13.61 12.05
N SER A 471 -15.02 -12.42 12.62
CA SER A 471 -15.23 -12.23 14.06
C SER A 471 -16.60 -12.67 14.59
N THR A 472 -17.62 -12.75 13.72
CA THR A 472 -19.00 -13.10 14.10
C THR A 472 -19.56 -14.24 13.24
N VAL A 473 -20.56 -14.96 13.77
CA VAL A 473 -21.26 -16.01 12.99
C VAL A 473 -21.91 -15.42 11.74
N LYS A 474 -22.43 -14.18 11.81
CA LYS A 474 -22.98 -13.47 10.66
C LYS A 474 -21.91 -13.25 9.59
N ALA A 475 -20.76 -12.67 9.96
CA ALA A 475 -19.63 -12.45 9.05
C ALA A 475 -19.10 -13.76 8.44
N LYS A 476 -19.03 -14.86 9.22
CA LYS A 476 -18.66 -16.18 8.68
C LYS A 476 -19.63 -16.67 7.60
N LYS A 477 -20.94 -16.51 7.82
CA LYS A 477 -21.94 -16.90 6.82
C LYS A 477 -21.87 -16.02 5.56
N GLU A 478 -21.61 -14.72 5.73
CA GLU A 478 -21.42 -13.80 4.61
C GLU A 478 -20.17 -14.17 3.80
N ALA A 479 -19.02 -14.45 4.45
CA ALA A 479 -17.80 -14.90 3.79
C ALA A 479 -18.02 -16.24 3.04
N MET A 480 -18.77 -17.19 3.63
CA MET A 480 -19.10 -18.47 2.96
C MET A 480 -19.99 -18.28 1.72
N ALA A 481 -20.84 -17.26 1.70
CA ALA A 481 -21.76 -16.98 0.59
C ALA A 481 -21.10 -16.19 -0.55
N LYS A 482 -19.97 -15.53 -0.32
CA LYS A 482 -19.22 -14.77 -1.34
C LYS A 482 -18.56 -15.72 -2.34
N ASN A 483 -18.71 -15.48 -3.63
CA ASN A 483 -18.06 -16.24 -4.69
C ASN A 483 -16.77 -15.56 -5.19
N ASP A 484 -16.75 -14.25 -5.24
CA ASP A 484 -15.65 -13.44 -5.74
C ASP A 484 -14.73 -12.94 -4.62
N ILE A 485 -13.48 -12.63 -4.97
CA ILE A 485 -12.57 -11.87 -4.11
C ILE A 485 -13.18 -10.50 -3.88
N GLU A 486 -13.13 -10.04 -2.66
CA GLU A 486 -13.35 -8.63 -2.34
C GLU A 486 -12.01 -7.90 -2.43
N LEU A 487 -11.83 -7.12 -3.50
CA LEU A 487 -10.62 -6.30 -3.62
C LEU A 487 -10.62 -5.25 -2.51
N GLU A 488 -9.48 -5.11 -1.83
CA GLU A 488 -9.32 -4.05 -0.84
C GLU A 488 -9.26 -2.68 -1.52
N ALA A 489 -9.89 -1.68 -0.90
CA ALA A 489 -9.71 -0.30 -1.34
C ALA A 489 -8.28 0.16 -1.03
N LEU A 490 -7.62 0.82 -1.99
CA LEU A 490 -6.24 1.26 -1.85
C LEU A 490 -6.16 2.65 -1.21
N GLY A 491 -5.39 2.75 -0.13
CA GLY A 491 -5.03 3.99 0.53
C GLY A 491 -3.76 4.60 -0.06
N SER A 492 -2.64 4.51 0.65
CA SER A 492 -1.30 4.91 0.20
C SER A 492 -0.29 3.84 0.60
N GLY A 493 0.98 4.05 0.28
CA GLY A 493 2.10 3.22 0.75
C GLY A 493 2.69 2.31 -0.31
N SER A 494 2.36 2.50 -1.60
CA SER A 494 3.12 1.96 -2.72
C SER A 494 2.77 2.68 -4.03
N ASP A 495 3.46 2.33 -5.11
CA ASP A 495 3.50 3.03 -6.40
C ASP A 495 2.18 3.09 -7.19
N PHE A 496 1.15 2.35 -6.78
CA PHE A 496 -0.18 2.44 -7.40
C PHE A 496 -0.85 3.81 -7.22
N SER A 497 -0.40 4.61 -6.25
CA SER A 497 -1.06 5.86 -5.85
C SER A 497 -1.14 6.87 -6.98
N SER A 498 -0.05 7.10 -7.73
CA SER A 498 -0.01 8.03 -8.84
C SER A 498 -0.89 7.59 -10.01
N PHE A 499 -0.97 6.29 -10.28
CA PHE A 499 -1.80 5.76 -11.35
C PHE A 499 -3.30 5.81 -11.01
N LEU A 500 -3.70 5.26 -9.87
CA LEU A 500 -5.12 5.19 -9.50
C LEU A 500 -5.66 6.54 -9.02
N GLN A 501 -4.99 7.14 -8.01
CA GLN A 501 -5.57 8.24 -7.26
C GLN A 501 -5.33 9.61 -7.89
N HIS A 502 -4.32 9.73 -8.76
CA HIS A 502 -4.02 10.96 -9.48
C HIS A 502 -4.52 10.93 -10.92
N LEU A 503 -4.22 9.85 -11.66
CA LEU A 503 -4.51 9.74 -13.09
C LEU A 503 -5.79 8.99 -13.43
N GLY A 504 -6.41 8.26 -12.48
CA GLY A 504 -7.62 7.46 -12.73
C GLY A 504 -7.38 6.29 -13.67
N ILE A 505 -6.20 5.68 -13.58
CA ILE A 505 -5.86 4.47 -14.31
C ILE A 505 -6.26 3.28 -13.43
N PRO A 506 -7.04 2.31 -13.96
CA PRO A 506 -7.36 1.10 -13.21
C PRO A 506 -6.08 0.46 -12.65
N ALA A 507 -6.07 0.13 -11.36
CA ALA A 507 -4.89 -0.43 -10.72
C ALA A 507 -5.22 -1.65 -9.86
N LEU A 508 -4.24 -2.55 -9.73
CA LEU A 508 -4.22 -3.67 -8.80
C LEU A 508 -2.93 -3.59 -7.98
N ASN A 509 -3.01 -3.92 -6.68
CA ASN A 509 -1.86 -4.16 -5.81
C ASN A 509 -1.91 -5.59 -5.33
N LEU A 510 -0.87 -6.39 -5.61
CA LEU A 510 -0.83 -7.82 -5.40
C LEU A 510 0.41 -8.22 -4.59
N GLY A 511 0.24 -9.11 -3.63
CA GLY A 511 1.33 -9.70 -2.85
C GLY A 511 0.83 -10.90 -2.05
N PHE A 512 1.75 -11.68 -1.48
CA PHE A 512 1.45 -12.73 -0.52
C PHE A 512 2.04 -12.38 0.84
N GLY A 513 1.38 -12.80 1.91
CA GLY A 513 1.82 -12.57 3.28
C GLY A 513 0.87 -13.13 4.32
N GLY A 514 1.12 -12.79 5.60
CA GLY A 514 0.28 -13.17 6.73
C GLY A 514 0.76 -14.40 7.50
N GLU A 515 1.74 -15.15 6.98
CA GLU A 515 2.43 -16.23 7.69
C GLU A 515 3.95 -15.94 7.83
N ASP A 516 4.36 -14.76 7.46
CA ASP A 516 5.74 -14.25 7.41
C ASP A 516 6.01 -13.18 8.47
N GLY A 517 5.22 -13.14 9.53
CA GLY A 517 5.32 -12.13 10.59
C GLY A 517 6.75 -11.97 11.11
N GLY A 518 7.16 -10.72 11.31
CA GLY A 518 8.48 -10.35 11.79
C GLY A 518 8.60 -8.87 12.15
N GLY A 519 9.78 -8.43 12.52
CA GLY A 519 10.04 -7.08 13.00
C GLY A 519 11.20 -6.37 12.32
N GLU A 520 11.77 -6.92 11.25
CA GLU A 520 12.98 -6.41 10.57
C GLU A 520 12.70 -5.22 9.65
N TYR A 521 11.45 -4.96 9.31
CA TYR A 521 11.02 -3.91 8.38
C TYR A 521 11.77 -2.59 8.56
N HIS A 522 12.43 -2.11 7.49
CA HIS A 522 13.23 -0.90 7.41
C HIS A 522 14.46 -0.84 8.36
N SER A 523 14.86 -1.97 8.94
CA SER A 523 16.09 -2.10 9.73
C SER A 523 17.23 -2.66 8.90
N ILE A 524 18.48 -2.61 9.42
CA ILE A 524 19.62 -3.26 8.75
C ILE A 524 19.46 -4.80 8.69
N TYR A 525 18.47 -5.34 9.36
CA TYR A 525 18.18 -6.77 9.44
C TYR A 525 17.14 -7.22 8.39
N ASP A 526 16.59 -6.32 7.56
CA ASP A 526 15.91 -6.71 6.34
C ASP A 526 16.94 -7.19 5.31
N SER A 527 17.36 -8.42 5.48
CA SER A 527 18.47 -9.05 4.80
C SER A 527 18.05 -10.33 4.10
N TYR A 528 18.90 -10.80 3.17
CA TYR A 528 18.68 -12.11 2.55
C TYR A 528 18.65 -13.24 3.58
N ASP A 529 19.44 -13.15 4.67
CA ASP A 529 19.48 -14.16 5.72
C ASP A 529 18.19 -14.20 6.53
N ASP A 530 17.56 -13.05 6.81
CA ASP A 530 16.24 -12.96 7.40
C ASP A 530 15.17 -13.53 6.46
N TYR A 531 15.14 -13.02 5.23
CA TYR A 531 14.12 -13.40 4.24
C TYR A 531 14.05 -14.91 4.01
N ARG A 532 15.19 -15.56 3.71
CA ARG A 532 15.27 -17.00 3.47
C ARG A 532 14.99 -17.87 4.69
N ARG A 533 15.03 -17.32 5.90
CA ARG A 533 14.78 -18.06 7.14
C ARG A 533 13.35 -17.93 7.62
N PHE A 534 12.75 -16.76 7.46
CA PHE A 534 11.49 -16.44 8.14
C PHE A 534 10.39 -15.98 7.19
N LYS A 535 10.71 -15.38 6.03
CA LYS A 535 9.69 -14.83 5.13
C LYS A 535 9.21 -15.85 4.10
N ASP A 536 10.08 -16.32 3.22
CA ASP A 536 9.78 -17.36 2.23
C ASP A 536 11.01 -18.28 2.04
N PRO A 537 11.21 -19.26 2.92
CA PRO A 537 12.39 -20.12 2.91
C PRO A 537 12.61 -20.91 1.61
N SER A 538 11.56 -21.17 0.89
CA SER A 538 11.57 -21.92 -0.38
C SER A 538 11.53 -21.04 -1.62
N PHE A 539 11.25 -19.73 -1.46
CA PHE A 539 10.98 -18.76 -2.53
C PHE A 539 9.79 -19.14 -3.44
N GLU A 540 8.98 -20.07 -3.01
CA GLU A 540 7.81 -20.53 -3.78
C GLU A 540 6.67 -19.50 -3.78
N TYR A 541 6.57 -18.64 -2.75
CA TYR A 541 5.62 -17.54 -2.76
C TYR A 541 6.05 -16.41 -3.67
N GLY A 542 7.36 -16.22 -3.89
CA GLY A 542 7.84 -15.38 -4.98
C GLY A 542 7.39 -15.92 -6.35
N ALA A 543 7.46 -17.23 -6.58
CA ALA A 543 6.94 -17.85 -7.79
C ALA A 543 5.40 -17.77 -7.89
N ALA A 544 4.68 -17.87 -6.77
CA ALA A 544 3.23 -17.70 -6.73
C ALA A 544 2.82 -16.26 -7.10
N LEU A 545 3.58 -15.24 -6.64
CA LEU A 545 3.38 -13.85 -7.06
C LEU A 545 3.64 -13.69 -8.55
N SER A 546 4.76 -14.23 -9.07
CA SER A 546 5.06 -14.21 -10.51
C SER A 546 3.93 -14.85 -11.34
N LYS A 547 3.33 -15.96 -10.88
CA LYS A 547 2.19 -16.60 -11.55
C LYS A 547 0.94 -15.73 -11.49
N THR A 548 0.60 -15.20 -10.31
CA THR A 548 -0.64 -14.46 -10.13
C THR A 548 -0.62 -13.16 -10.92
N ALA A 549 0.45 -12.36 -10.80
CA ALA A 549 0.61 -11.12 -11.54
C ALA A 549 0.82 -11.36 -13.03
N GLY A 550 1.61 -12.39 -13.40
CA GLY A 550 1.86 -12.76 -14.78
C GLY A 550 0.61 -13.26 -15.51
N HIS A 551 -0.23 -14.09 -14.87
CA HIS A 551 -1.53 -14.48 -15.45
C HIS A 551 -2.44 -13.25 -15.63
N ALA A 552 -2.48 -12.33 -14.65
CA ALA A 552 -3.23 -11.09 -14.80
C ALA A 552 -2.72 -10.26 -15.98
N ALA A 553 -1.41 -10.07 -16.11
CA ALA A 553 -0.80 -9.34 -17.22
C ALA A 553 -1.04 -10.03 -18.58
N LEU A 554 -0.86 -11.35 -18.67
CA LEU A 554 -1.07 -12.14 -19.90
C LEU A 554 -2.53 -12.11 -20.33
N ARG A 555 -3.49 -12.29 -19.40
CA ARG A 555 -4.92 -12.23 -19.71
C ARG A 555 -5.32 -10.84 -20.16
N MET A 556 -4.89 -9.80 -19.48
CA MET A 556 -5.22 -8.42 -19.87
C MET A 556 -4.60 -8.07 -21.23
N ALA A 557 -3.36 -8.48 -21.47
CA ALA A 557 -2.69 -8.25 -22.75
C ALA A 557 -3.26 -9.09 -23.90
N GLY A 558 -3.81 -10.29 -23.62
CA GLY A 558 -4.33 -11.23 -24.61
C GLY A 558 -5.84 -11.14 -24.86
N ALA A 559 -6.62 -10.51 -23.99
CA ALA A 559 -8.08 -10.51 -24.03
C ALA A 559 -8.64 -9.98 -25.37
N ASP A 560 -9.64 -10.68 -25.91
CA ASP A 560 -10.45 -10.22 -27.05
C ASP A 560 -11.34 -9.06 -26.62
N ALA A 561 -11.95 -9.18 -25.42
CA ALA A 561 -12.68 -8.12 -24.75
C ALA A 561 -12.15 -7.94 -23.32
N LEU A 562 -11.87 -6.69 -22.90
CA LEU A 562 -11.33 -6.41 -21.58
C LEU A 562 -12.33 -6.79 -20.47
N PRO A 563 -11.86 -7.50 -19.42
CA PRO A 563 -12.73 -8.15 -18.42
C PRO A 563 -13.12 -7.22 -17.25
N PHE A 564 -13.63 -6.02 -17.53
CA PHE A 564 -14.15 -5.11 -16.51
C PHE A 564 -15.62 -5.39 -16.21
N ASP A 565 -16.01 -5.49 -14.94
CA ASP A 565 -17.38 -5.62 -14.48
C ASP A 565 -17.79 -4.42 -13.60
N PHE A 566 -18.47 -3.45 -14.19
CA PHE A 566 -18.92 -2.25 -13.47
C PHE A 566 -20.06 -2.51 -12.46
N ARG A 567 -20.72 -3.67 -12.51
CA ARG A 567 -21.71 -4.07 -11.49
C ARG A 567 -20.99 -4.33 -10.15
N SER A 568 -19.77 -4.92 -10.18
CA SER A 568 -18.92 -5.09 -9.00
C SER A 568 -18.52 -3.73 -8.43
N LEU A 569 -18.10 -2.78 -9.28
CA LEU A 569 -17.81 -1.41 -8.88
C LEU A 569 -19.01 -0.73 -8.23
N TYR A 570 -20.20 -0.80 -8.87
CA TYR A 570 -21.44 -0.24 -8.30
C TYR A 570 -21.74 -0.83 -6.91
N LYS A 571 -21.66 -2.16 -6.77
CA LYS A 571 -21.94 -2.84 -5.50
C LYS A 571 -21.05 -2.32 -4.37
N THR A 572 -19.77 -2.12 -4.66
CA THR A 572 -18.81 -1.59 -3.67
C THR A 572 -19.09 -0.14 -3.33
N ILE A 573 -19.31 0.72 -4.34
CA ILE A 573 -19.63 2.14 -4.13
C ILE A 573 -20.94 2.31 -3.33
N ASN A 574 -21.96 1.48 -3.60
CA ASN A 574 -23.21 1.48 -2.83
C ASN A 574 -22.96 1.08 -1.37
N GLY A 575 -22.13 0.06 -1.13
CA GLY A 575 -21.73 -0.35 0.23
C GLY A 575 -21.06 0.81 0.99
N TYR A 576 -20.15 1.54 0.36
CA TYR A 576 -19.51 2.71 0.98
C TYR A 576 -20.52 3.83 1.31
N ALA A 577 -21.50 4.05 0.45
CA ALA A 577 -22.57 5.03 0.75
C ALA A 577 -23.43 4.59 1.93
N GLU A 578 -23.78 3.30 2.03
CA GLU A 578 -24.50 2.74 3.17
C GLU A 578 -23.71 2.89 4.48
N GLU A 579 -22.39 2.65 4.42
CA GLU A 579 -21.48 2.89 5.56
C GLU A 579 -21.49 4.35 6.01
N LEU A 580 -21.48 5.32 5.08
CA LEU A 580 -21.51 6.75 5.41
C LEU A 580 -22.83 7.18 6.07
N MET A 581 -23.96 6.68 5.57
CA MET A 581 -25.27 6.90 6.18
C MET A 581 -25.31 6.33 7.59
N LYS A 582 -24.85 5.08 7.74
CA LYS A 582 -24.74 4.43 9.05
C LYS A 582 -23.79 5.17 9.99
N LEU A 583 -22.60 5.60 9.51
CA LEU A 583 -21.67 6.39 10.29
C LEU A 583 -22.33 7.65 10.86
N THR A 584 -23.10 8.35 10.03
CA THR A 584 -23.81 9.57 10.45
C THR A 584 -24.88 9.28 11.50
N ASP A 585 -25.61 8.19 11.36
CA ASP A 585 -26.62 7.77 12.33
C ASP A 585 -26.00 7.30 13.65
N ASP A 586 -24.94 6.50 13.57
CA ASP A 586 -24.16 6.06 14.74
C ASP A 586 -23.57 7.27 15.50
N MET A 587 -23.00 8.25 14.78
CA MET A 587 -22.47 9.48 15.39
C MET A 587 -23.58 10.28 16.09
N ARG A 588 -24.77 10.36 15.53
CA ARG A 588 -25.92 11.07 16.12
C ARG A 588 -26.35 10.43 17.45
N GLU A 589 -26.49 9.11 17.45
CA GLU A 589 -26.88 8.35 18.63
C GLU A 589 -25.78 8.42 19.71
N ASN A 590 -24.51 8.23 19.31
CA ASN A 590 -23.35 8.31 20.20
C ASN A 590 -23.25 9.71 20.83
N THR A 591 -23.34 10.79 20.03
CA THR A 591 -23.27 12.17 20.54
C THR A 591 -24.37 12.45 21.54
N LYS A 592 -25.61 12.03 21.26
CA LYS A 592 -26.72 12.22 22.18
C LYS A 592 -26.49 11.48 23.49
N THR A 593 -26.14 10.20 23.42
CA THR A 593 -25.86 9.34 24.58
C THR A 593 -24.72 9.90 25.41
N GLU A 594 -23.62 10.31 24.75
CA GLU A 594 -22.44 10.85 25.41
C GLU A 594 -22.74 12.16 26.14
N ASN A 595 -23.49 13.06 25.50
CA ASN A 595 -23.94 14.32 26.15
C ASN A 595 -24.85 14.06 27.37
N GLU A 596 -25.70 13.03 27.33
CA GLU A 596 -26.51 12.62 28.50
C GLU A 596 -25.63 12.07 29.62
N ILE A 597 -24.62 11.25 29.30
CA ILE A 597 -23.63 10.73 30.30
C ILE A 597 -22.83 11.87 30.96
N ILE A 598 -22.39 12.84 30.14
CA ILE A 598 -21.66 14.03 30.60
C ILE A 598 -22.56 14.86 31.53
N LYS A 599 -23.79 15.14 31.10
CA LYS A 599 -24.79 15.91 31.87
C LYS A 599 -25.13 15.24 33.18
N ALA A 600 -25.20 13.91 33.22
CA ALA A 600 -25.44 13.12 34.43
C ALA A 600 -24.21 13.04 35.37
N ASN A 601 -23.09 13.65 34.98
CA ASN A 601 -21.81 13.61 35.73
C ASN A 601 -21.24 12.20 35.92
N ASN A 602 -21.62 11.25 35.07
CA ASN A 602 -21.19 9.84 35.17
C ASN A 602 -19.68 9.69 35.02
N TYR A 603 -19.03 10.47 34.16
CA TYR A 603 -17.58 10.47 34.01
C TYR A 603 -16.86 10.76 35.31
N MET A 604 -17.28 11.80 36.03
CA MET A 604 -16.65 12.18 37.31
C MET A 604 -16.94 11.18 38.42
N LEU A 605 -18.12 10.54 38.40
CA LEU A 605 -18.52 9.55 39.41
C LEU A 605 -17.82 8.20 39.22
N ALA A 606 -17.51 7.82 37.97
CA ALA A 606 -16.88 6.54 37.65
C ALA A 606 -15.34 6.63 37.45
N MET A 607 -14.80 7.83 37.45
CA MET A 607 -13.38 8.08 37.15
C MET A 607 -12.47 7.53 38.26
N ASP A 608 -11.34 6.96 37.84
CA ASP A 608 -10.21 6.76 38.75
C ASP A 608 -9.61 8.13 39.12
N THR A 609 -9.77 8.51 40.36
CA THR A 609 -9.30 9.81 40.88
C THR A 609 -7.77 9.98 40.80
N ALA A 610 -7.01 8.88 40.67
CA ALA A 610 -5.56 8.92 40.50
C ALA A 610 -5.14 9.42 39.08
N LEU A 611 -6.01 9.31 38.10
CA LEU A 611 -5.73 9.77 36.74
C LEU A 611 -5.98 11.27 36.55
N HIS A 612 -6.69 11.94 37.45
CA HIS A 612 -7.01 13.37 37.39
C HIS A 612 -7.64 13.85 36.07
N MET A 613 -8.40 12.97 35.39
CA MET A 613 -9.01 13.31 34.09
C MET A 613 -10.24 14.22 34.27
N HIS A 614 -10.48 15.07 33.29
CA HIS A 614 -11.73 15.81 33.14
C HIS A 614 -12.73 15.03 32.30
N ALA A 615 -14.02 15.24 32.50
CA ALA A 615 -15.04 14.74 31.60
C ALA A 615 -14.80 15.33 30.19
N PRO A 616 -15.13 14.61 29.10
CA PRO A 616 -15.10 15.21 27.76
C PRO A 616 -16.07 16.41 27.74
N ALA A 617 -15.78 17.37 26.85
CA ALA A 617 -16.71 18.44 26.57
C ALA A 617 -17.93 17.88 25.80
N PRO A 618 -19.15 18.39 26.08
CA PRO A 618 -20.30 18.01 25.24
C PRO A 618 -20.09 18.51 23.82
N GLU A 619 -20.49 17.68 22.86
CA GLU A 619 -20.41 18.01 21.45
C GLU A 619 -21.76 18.52 20.90
N ASP A 620 -21.70 19.31 19.85
CA ASP A 620 -22.91 19.74 19.13
C ASP A 620 -23.65 18.54 18.54
N GLU A 621 -24.99 18.59 18.53
CA GLU A 621 -25.81 17.55 17.95
C GLU A 621 -25.51 17.39 16.44
N VAL A 622 -25.49 16.13 15.98
CA VAL A 622 -25.33 15.83 14.57
C VAL A 622 -26.63 16.19 13.81
N PRO A 623 -26.59 17.15 12.88
CA PRO A 623 -27.79 17.57 12.16
C PRO A 623 -28.33 16.47 11.24
N TYR A 624 -29.51 16.68 10.71
CA TYR A 624 -30.00 15.87 9.60
C TYR A 624 -29.13 16.12 8.35
N ILE A 625 -28.64 15.06 7.75
CA ILE A 625 -27.87 15.09 6.51
C ILE A 625 -28.74 14.51 5.39
N ASP A 626 -28.92 15.28 4.32
CA ASP A 626 -29.66 14.84 3.15
C ASP A 626 -28.76 14.06 2.18
N PHE A 627 -28.86 12.73 2.21
CA PHE A 627 -28.19 11.84 1.28
C PHE A 627 -29.00 11.57 -0.01
N SER A 628 -30.19 12.16 -0.19
CA SER A 628 -31.05 11.90 -1.35
C SER A 628 -30.34 12.14 -2.70
N PRO A 629 -29.50 13.19 -2.88
CA PRO A 629 -28.77 13.36 -4.13
C PRO A 629 -27.85 12.18 -4.45
N LEU A 630 -27.13 11.69 -3.43
CA LEU A 630 -26.23 10.54 -3.56
C LEU A 630 -26.99 9.25 -3.88
N GLN A 631 -28.10 8.99 -3.17
CA GLN A 631 -28.95 7.81 -3.40
C GLN A 631 -29.54 7.81 -4.81
N ASN A 632 -29.99 8.96 -5.32
CA ASN A 632 -30.49 9.10 -6.67
C ASN A 632 -29.39 8.84 -7.72
N ALA A 633 -28.18 9.33 -7.49
CA ALA A 633 -27.03 9.10 -8.37
C ALA A 633 -26.61 7.61 -8.36
N LEU A 634 -26.65 6.95 -7.21
CA LEU A 634 -26.43 5.50 -7.10
C LEU A 634 -27.46 4.69 -7.86
N GLY A 635 -28.74 5.07 -7.77
CA GLY A 635 -29.80 4.43 -8.56
C GLY A 635 -29.64 4.62 -10.07
N SER A 636 -29.08 5.75 -10.51
CA SER A 636 -28.72 5.99 -11.91
C SER A 636 -27.52 5.14 -12.33
N LEU A 637 -26.50 5.05 -11.48
CA LEU A 637 -25.31 4.25 -11.74
C LEU A 637 -25.64 2.75 -11.84
N GLN A 638 -26.49 2.23 -10.96
CA GLN A 638 -26.98 0.85 -11.02
C GLN A 638 -27.53 0.51 -12.40
N LYS A 639 -28.48 1.32 -12.87
CA LYS A 639 -29.11 1.12 -14.18
C LYS A 639 -28.09 1.20 -15.33
N ALA A 640 -27.15 2.14 -15.23
CA ALA A 640 -26.12 2.32 -16.24
C ALA A 640 -25.15 1.12 -16.31
N THR A 641 -24.74 0.57 -15.16
CA THR A 641 -23.86 -0.60 -15.10
C THR A 641 -24.53 -1.87 -15.60
N GLU A 642 -25.81 -2.07 -15.29
CA GLU A 642 -26.61 -3.18 -15.80
C GLU A 642 -26.80 -3.08 -17.31
N ALA A 643 -27.14 -1.88 -17.84
CA ALA A 643 -27.29 -1.64 -19.26
C ALA A 643 -25.97 -1.85 -20.04
N ALA A 644 -24.84 -1.37 -19.51
CA ALA A 644 -23.53 -1.57 -20.12
C ALA A 644 -23.16 -3.06 -20.16
N ALA A 645 -23.40 -3.81 -19.07
CA ALA A 645 -23.16 -5.25 -19.02
C ALA A 645 -24.04 -6.03 -20.02
N GLU A 646 -25.31 -5.63 -20.16
CA GLU A 646 -26.24 -6.25 -21.13
C GLU A 646 -25.79 -5.99 -22.58
N LYS A 647 -25.44 -4.75 -22.92
CA LYS A 647 -24.92 -4.39 -24.24
C LYS A 647 -23.64 -5.18 -24.55
N TRP A 648 -22.69 -5.19 -23.62
CA TRP A 648 -21.44 -5.95 -23.75
C TRP A 648 -21.71 -7.43 -24.03
N SER A 649 -22.57 -8.07 -23.23
CA SER A 649 -22.92 -9.48 -23.39
C SER A 649 -23.60 -9.79 -24.74
N LYS A 650 -24.47 -8.91 -25.22
CA LYS A 650 -25.13 -9.07 -26.52
C LYS A 650 -24.14 -8.94 -27.67
N THR A 651 -23.27 -7.94 -27.63
CA THR A 651 -22.24 -7.70 -28.65
C THR A 651 -21.24 -8.86 -28.68
N TRP A 652 -20.81 -9.31 -27.49
CA TRP A 652 -19.92 -10.46 -27.35
C TRP A 652 -20.53 -11.74 -27.92
N ALA A 653 -21.78 -12.07 -27.57
CA ALA A 653 -22.49 -13.25 -28.07
C ALA A 653 -22.72 -13.21 -29.59
N ALA A 654 -22.83 -12.02 -30.15
CA ALA A 654 -22.99 -11.81 -31.61
C ALA A 654 -21.63 -11.78 -32.36
N HIS A 655 -20.50 -12.00 -31.69
CA HIS A 655 -19.16 -11.84 -32.23
C HIS A 655 -18.92 -10.44 -32.85
N GLY A 656 -19.53 -9.40 -32.24
CA GLY A 656 -19.38 -8.02 -32.67
C GLY A 656 -18.00 -7.44 -32.33
N ASP A 657 -17.72 -6.26 -32.87
CA ASP A 657 -16.50 -5.52 -32.59
C ASP A 657 -16.49 -5.04 -31.13
N MET A 658 -15.43 -5.40 -30.39
CA MET A 658 -15.24 -5.05 -28.99
C MET A 658 -14.30 -3.86 -28.76
N ASP A 659 -13.67 -3.31 -29.82
CA ASP A 659 -12.65 -2.27 -29.67
C ASP A 659 -13.17 -1.00 -28.98
N ALA A 660 -14.38 -0.57 -29.35
CA ALA A 660 -15.03 0.59 -28.72
C ALA A 660 -15.37 0.35 -27.24
N TYR A 661 -15.79 -0.89 -26.91
CA TYR A 661 -16.02 -1.30 -25.51
C TYR A 661 -14.72 -1.33 -24.72
N ASN A 662 -13.66 -1.91 -25.28
CA ASN A 662 -12.35 -2.00 -24.64
C ASN A 662 -11.86 -0.60 -24.27
N THR A 663 -11.85 0.32 -25.25
CA THR A 663 -11.42 1.71 -25.02
C THR A 663 -12.28 2.41 -23.96
N ALA A 664 -13.60 2.25 -24.01
CA ALA A 664 -14.49 2.86 -23.05
C ALA A 664 -14.30 2.29 -21.63
N PHE A 665 -14.04 1.00 -21.52
CA PHE A 665 -13.97 0.32 -20.22
C PHE A 665 -12.74 0.74 -19.41
N TYR A 666 -11.53 0.73 -19.99
CA TYR A 666 -10.36 1.14 -19.21
C TYR A 666 -10.31 2.65 -18.93
N LYS A 667 -11.04 3.47 -19.70
CA LYS A 667 -11.17 4.93 -19.44
C LYS A 667 -12.28 5.29 -18.46
N ALA A 668 -13.10 4.33 -18.04
CA ALA A 668 -14.21 4.59 -17.11
C ALA A 668 -13.73 5.04 -15.72
N GLU A 669 -12.59 4.53 -15.23
CA GLU A 669 -12.00 4.94 -13.95
C GLU A 669 -11.69 6.44 -13.92
N GLN A 670 -11.29 7.02 -15.04
CA GLN A 670 -11.02 8.47 -15.17
C GLN A 670 -12.27 9.34 -14.93
N GLN A 671 -13.47 8.79 -15.09
CA GLN A 671 -14.74 9.49 -14.82
C GLN A 671 -14.99 9.67 -13.30
N LEU A 672 -14.19 9.00 -12.47
CA LEU A 672 -14.23 9.12 -11.00
C LEU A 672 -13.26 10.18 -10.47
N LEU A 673 -12.56 10.92 -11.35
CA LEU A 673 -11.64 11.98 -10.95
C LEU A 673 -12.36 13.31 -10.71
N LEU A 674 -11.96 14.00 -9.67
CA LEU A 674 -12.33 15.37 -9.35
C LEU A 674 -11.36 16.33 -10.06
N PRO A 675 -11.82 17.26 -10.91
CA PRO A 675 -10.94 18.19 -11.60
C PRO A 675 -10.05 19.03 -10.66
N ASP A 676 -10.60 19.46 -9.53
CA ASP A 676 -9.91 20.27 -8.53
C ASP A 676 -9.28 19.43 -7.39
N GLY A 677 -9.39 18.10 -7.47
CA GLY A 677 -8.95 17.19 -6.43
C GLY A 677 -9.79 17.22 -5.16
N LEU A 678 -9.32 16.50 -4.14
CA LEU A 678 -9.98 16.41 -2.83
C LEU A 678 -9.75 17.69 -1.99
N PRO A 679 -10.65 18.03 -1.07
CA PRO A 679 -10.47 19.15 -0.15
C PRO A 679 -9.11 19.11 0.54
N ARG A 680 -8.39 20.26 0.57
CA ARG A 680 -7.07 20.45 1.22
C ARG A 680 -5.91 19.62 0.63
N ARG A 681 -6.15 18.78 -0.42
CA ARG A 681 -5.15 17.92 -1.07
C ARG A 681 -5.49 17.67 -2.53
N ASN A 682 -5.34 18.70 -3.34
CA ASN A 682 -5.72 18.73 -4.75
C ASN A 682 -4.96 17.73 -5.64
N TRP A 683 -3.83 17.19 -5.16
CA TRP A 683 -3.09 16.16 -5.88
C TRP A 683 -3.90 14.85 -5.96
N TYR A 684 -4.62 14.49 -4.88
CA TYR A 684 -5.51 13.33 -4.87
C TYR A 684 -6.83 13.69 -5.56
N LYS A 685 -7.08 13.08 -6.71
CA LYS A 685 -8.22 13.38 -7.57
C LYS A 685 -9.32 12.34 -7.52
N HIS A 686 -9.01 11.11 -7.12
CA HIS A 686 -9.98 10.02 -7.15
C HIS A 686 -11.05 10.18 -6.07
N ALA A 687 -12.34 10.25 -6.49
CA ALA A 687 -13.46 10.52 -5.58
C ALA A 687 -13.80 9.35 -4.65
N ILE A 688 -13.40 8.10 -5.00
CA ILE A 688 -13.75 6.89 -4.24
C ILE A 688 -12.64 6.47 -3.27
N TYR A 689 -11.35 6.66 -3.63
CA TYR A 689 -10.21 6.15 -2.86
C TYR A 689 -9.19 7.26 -2.61
N ALA A 690 -8.78 7.41 -1.36
CA ALA A 690 -7.58 8.19 -1.02
C ALA A 690 -7.04 7.75 0.35
N PRO A 691 -5.75 8.00 0.64
CA PRO A 691 -5.24 7.84 2.00
C PRO A 691 -5.98 8.79 2.95
N GLY A 692 -6.26 8.36 4.17
CA GLY A 692 -6.95 9.22 5.14
C GLY A 692 -6.04 10.33 5.67
N PHE A 693 -6.60 11.52 5.87
CA PHE A 693 -5.87 12.72 6.27
C PHE A 693 -5.11 12.57 7.60
N TYR A 694 -5.63 11.74 8.53
CA TYR A 694 -5.00 11.40 9.80
C TYR A 694 -4.73 9.89 9.97
N THR A 695 -4.90 9.08 8.92
CA THR A 695 -4.54 7.66 8.94
C THR A 695 -3.33 7.36 8.05
N GLY A 696 -3.10 8.17 7.01
CA GLY A 696 -2.02 7.97 6.07
C GLY A 696 -2.22 6.72 5.21
N TYR A 697 -1.56 5.62 5.49
CA TYR A 697 -1.72 4.36 4.73
C TYR A 697 -3.17 3.89 4.60
N GLY A 698 -3.93 4.00 5.70
CA GLY A 698 -5.32 3.55 5.71
C GLY A 698 -6.19 4.36 4.75
N VAL A 699 -6.91 3.64 3.88
CA VAL A 699 -7.83 4.24 2.91
C VAL A 699 -9.02 4.91 3.60
N LYS A 700 -9.46 6.01 3.04
CA LYS A 700 -10.80 6.57 3.23
C LYS A 700 -11.58 6.39 1.93
N THR A 701 -12.71 5.71 2.03
CA THR A 701 -13.64 5.51 0.91
C THR A 701 -14.61 6.67 0.85
N MET A 702 -14.88 7.19 -0.35
CA MET A 702 -15.58 8.47 -0.56
C MET A 702 -15.01 9.59 0.32
N PRO A 703 -13.67 9.84 0.23
CA PRO A 703 -12.91 10.59 1.23
C PRO A 703 -13.47 12.00 1.49
N GLY A 704 -13.96 12.69 0.48
CA GLY A 704 -14.54 14.02 0.64
C GLY A 704 -15.74 14.05 1.58
N ILE A 705 -16.64 13.06 1.50
CA ILE A 705 -17.81 12.96 2.37
C ILE A 705 -17.40 12.42 3.74
N ARG A 706 -16.64 11.31 3.76
CA ARG A 706 -16.28 10.61 5.00
C ARG A 706 -15.52 11.51 5.95
N GLU A 707 -14.48 12.17 5.47
CA GLU A 707 -13.65 13.06 6.29
C GLU A 707 -14.42 14.29 6.79
N ALA A 708 -15.30 14.85 5.97
CA ALA A 708 -16.17 15.95 6.40
C ALA A 708 -17.12 15.51 7.52
N ILE A 709 -17.69 14.30 7.47
CA ILE A 709 -18.51 13.71 8.55
C ILE A 709 -17.67 13.52 9.81
N GLU A 710 -16.52 12.84 9.70
CA GLU A 710 -15.63 12.53 10.83
C GLU A 710 -15.12 13.80 11.52
N GLN A 711 -14.89 14.88 10.75
CA GLN A 711 -14.47 16.20 11.27
C GLN A 711 -15.65 17.09 11.68
N ARG A 712 -16.88 16.58 11.65
CA ARG A 712 -18.11 17.33 11.98
C ARG A 712 -18.30 18.62 11.15
N ASN A 713 -17.74 18.66 9.94
CA ASN A 713 -17.92 19.78 9.02
C ASN A 713 -19.18 19.57 8.17
N TRP A 714 -20.34 19.79 8.76
CA TRP A 714 -21.64 19.49 8.15
C TRP A 714 -21.92 20.26 6.86
N LYS A 715 -21.38 21.50 6.76
CA LYS A 715 -21.49 22.28 5.53
C LYS A 715 -20.71 21.63 4.40
N GLU A 716 -19.47 21.25 4.66
CA GLU A 716 -18.62 20.53 3.70
C GLU A 716 -19.21 19.16 3.36
N THR A 717 -19.77 18.44 4.34
CA THR A 717 -20.48 17.17 4.10
C THR A 717 -21.57 17.33 3.03
N GLY A 718 -22.44 18.32 3.17
CA GLY A 718 -23.48 18.58 2.18
C GLY A 718 -22.92 18.93 0.79
N GLN A 719 -21.86 19.71 0.73
CA GLN A 719 -21.17 20.05 -0.52
C GLN A 719 -20.55 18.81 -1.18
N GLN A 720 -19.87 17.97 -0.41
CA GLN A 720 -19.21 16.77 -0.92
C GLN A 720 -20.20 15.69 -1.36
N ILE A 721 -21.40 15.62 -0.76
CA ILE A 721 -22.50 14.78 -1.24
C ILE A 721 -22.92 15.20 -2.66
N LEU A 722 -23.04 16.50 -2.92
CA LEU A 722 -23.38 17.01 -4.25
C LEU A 722 -22.26 16.74 -5.27
N VAL A 723 -21.00 16.95 -4.88
CA VAL A 723 -19.82 16.67 -5.72
C VAL A 723 -19.80 15.19 -6.11
N MET A 724 -19.91 14.28 -5.14
CA MET A 724 -19.94 12.84 -5.38
C MET A 724 -21.12 12.44 -6.27
N SER A 725 -22.30 13.01 -6.04
CA SER A 725 -23.49 12.76 -6.87
C SER A 725 -23.23 13.15 -8.33
N ALA A 726 -22.55 14.27 -8.57
CA ALA A 726 -22.18 14.70 -9.91
C ALA A 726 -21.18 13.74 -10.57
N VAL A 727 -20.17 13.27 -9.84
CA VAL A 727 -19.21 12.28 -10.32
C VAL A 727 -19.91 10.97 -10.73
N LEU A 728 -20.80 10.43 -9.89
CA LEU A 728 -21.53 9.20 -10.20
C LEU A 728 -22.49 9.38 -11.38
N ASN A 729 -23.09 10.55 -11.54
CA ASN A 729 -23.91 10.85 -12.70
C ASN A 729 -23.06 10.97 -13.99
N THR A 730 -21.84 11.51 -13.90
CA THR A 730 -20.89 11.55 -15.02
C THR A 730 -20.51 10.14 -15.47
N LEU A 731 -20.15 9.26 -14.53
CA LEU A 731 -19.86 7.85 -14.83
C LEU A 731 -21.10 7.15 -15.42
N SER A 732 -22.27 7.39 -14.87
CA SER A 732 -23.55 6.81 -15.38
C SER A 732 -23.82 7.23 -16.82
N ALA A 733 -23.66 8.53 -17.13
CA ALA A 733 -23.81 9.06 -18.49
C ALA A 733 -22.76 8.46 -19.44
N TYR A 734 -21.52 8.34 -18.99
CA TYR A 734 -20.43 7.72 -19.74
C TYR A 734 -20.77 6.26 -20.11
N LEU A 735 -21.15 5.43 -19.13
CA LEU A 735 -21.51 4.02 -19.34
C LEU A 735 -22.74 3.86 -20.26
N ASN A 736 -23.75 4.72 -20.15
CA ASN A 736 -24.91 4.69 -21.02
C ASN A 736 -24.59 5.00 -22.49
N ASN A 737 -23.53 5.78 -22.74
CA ASN A 737 -23.06 6.17 -24.09
C ASN A 737 -22.10 5.17 -24.72
N ILE A 738 -21.75 4.10 -24.03
CA ILE A 738 -20.98 2.99 -24.61
C ILE A 738 -21.82 2.33 -25.71
N PRO A 739 -21.24 1.97 -26.87
CA PRO A 739 -21.96 1.51 -28.07
C PRO A 739 -22.93 0.35 -27.85
#